data_04420a5aa92f08e17e8c15185b134870
#
_entry.id   04420a5aa92f08e17e8c15185b134870
#
_cell.length_a   1.000
_cell.length_b   1.000
_cell.length_c   1.000
_cell.angle_alpha   90.00
_cell.angle_beta   90.00
_cell.angle_gamma   90.00
#
_symmetry.space_group_name_H-M   'P 1'
#
loop_
_entity.id
_entity.type
_entity.pdbx_description
1 polymer ?
#
loop_
_entity_poly.entity_id
_entity_poly.type
_entity_poly.pdbx_seq_one_letter_code
_entity_poly.pdbx_strand_id
1 'polypeptide(L)'
;MDGKIVLIDGHSILNRAFYGVPDLTNSEGLHTNAVYGFLNIMLKILDEEKPEYLTVAFDVKHPTFRHEMYADYKGTRKGMPEELKEQVPLIQEMLRAMGVRLVMKEGYEADDILGTIARQAEKEGLEVSLVSGDRDLLQLATDRIMIRIPKTKRGGTEIENYHTKDVIDKYGITPPQIIDLKGLMGDASDNIPGVAGVGEKTAVKVLTAFPTVEEAYAHLDEVTPKRTHDLLEKGREQAILSKALATIKTDCELDYSLEEAHIPELFNEKSFAMVKRLEFKSLLKRFDKKQQEQATKHLQIQNLKTKEQCQEFFRHLYQSNPSIVGVGFLADHWASEGARKKKAKKSGGQLAFVFDDGDAGIMEEHTGDQEKEYPFYGISVSYSAEDEVHTACIMAGEALTSAEIVAELRKLVETIDHIAVLGWKDMLHHTTPIEELSREHEAAGQDGFPAATVEEQKTLFTKIADLEIAAYLLNPLKDTYQVDDIARDYLDMTISSYAELFGKKRIAELYEEETQKDAMMQYLGQLSFVPCLAYGAVREELEEQDMWQLYEEIEIPTAYYLYQMERLGVCADGRVLTDMSASLQGTIEGLEKDIYALAGEEFNINSPKQLGVILFEKMKLPFAKKTKTGYSTSADILDKLRSEDPIIPKILEYRQVTKLKSTYADGLPVYIEEDGRIHGKFNQTITATGRISSTDPNLQNIPIRMELGRQLRKVFTPRRDWVFLDADYSQIELRVLAHLSGDPELIEAYRENKDIHRSTASKVFHVPFDEVTDLQRRNAKAVNFGIVYGISSFGLGQDLNVSRKEAEKFIEQYFETYPAIKTYLDGLVEDARNKGYAKTMFGRRRPVPELSSSNFMQRSFGERVAMNSPIQGTAADIIKIAMICVSQKLLEEGLQAKVVLQVHDELLVEAPVEETEKVREILEQEMAHAAELAVPLEVEVEEGSNWYEAH
;
A
#
# COMPACT_ATOMS: atom_id res chain seq x y z
N MET A 1 39.13 0.31 -33.38
CA MET A 1 38.74 -0.35 -32.13
C MET A 1 37.38 -0.99 -32.36
N ASP A 2 37.22 -2.29 -32.10
CA ASP A 2 35.90 -2.94 -32.23
C ASP A 2 35.22 -2.91 -30.85
N GLY A 3 34.82 -1.70 -30.40
CA GLY A 3 34.19 -1.52 -29.10
C GLY A 3 32.82 -0.88 -29.24
N LYS A 4 32.02 -0.89 -28.15
CA LYS A 4 30.69 -0.36 -28.12
C LYS A 4 30.48 0.64 -26.98
N ILE A 5 29.81 1.76 -27.27
CA ILE A 5 29.43 2.77 -26.28
C ILE A 5 27.91 2.90 -26.21
N VAL A 6 27.40 2.99 -24.99
CA VAL A 6 26.01 3.36 -24.69
C VAL A 6 25.98 4.80 -24.18
N LEU A 7 25.14 5.61 -24.82
CA LEU A 7 24.91 7.01 -24.48
C LEU A 7 23.44 7.18 -24.07
N ILE A 8 23.21 7.74 -22.88
CA ILE A 8 21.84 7.85 -22.32
C ILE A 8 21.47 9.31 -22.07
N ASP A 9 20.33 9.72 -22.58
CA ASP A 9 19.68 10.98 -22.23
C ASP A 9 19.01 10.85 -20.85
N GLY A 10 19.65 11.46 -19.84
CA GLY A 10 19.28 11.32 -18.45
C GLY A 10 17.88 11.84 -18.14
N HIS A 11 17.53 13.05 -18.61
CA HIS A 11 16.22 13.63 -18.34
C HIS A 11 15.11 12.92 -19.11
N SER A 12 15.33 12.55 -20.35
CA SER A 12 14.34 11.86 -21.17
C SER A 12 13.98 10.50 -20.60
N ILE A 13 14.98 9.71 -20.21
CA ILE A 13 14.77 8.38 -19.63
C ILE A 13 14.17 8.46 -18.22
N LEU A 14 14.63 9.42 -17.39
CA LEU A 14 14.09 9.64 -16.05
C LEU A 14 12.61 10.06 -16.10
N ASN A 15 12.27 11.00 -16.97
CA ASN A 15 10.87 11.42 -17.18
C ASN A 15 9.99 10.23 -17.63
N ARG A 16 10.49 9.43 -18.55
CA ARG A 16 9.79 8.26 -19.03
C ARG A 16 9.57 7.22 -17.93
N ALA A 17 10.59 6.98 -17.11
CA ALA A 17 10.51 6.08 -15.96
C ALA A 17 9.46 6.55 -14.95
N PHE A 18 9.42 7.86 -14.66
CA PHE A 18 8.45 8.47 -13.77
C PHE A 18 6.99 8.17 -14.14
N TYR A 19 6.64 8.30 -15.43
CA TYR A 19 5.29 7.99 -15.89
C TYR A 19 5.06 6.50 -16.23
N GLY A 20 6.11 5.71 -16.29
CA GLY A 20 6.07 4.29 -16.63
C GLY A 20 6.01 3.34 -15.45
N VAL A 21 6.51 3.76 -14.30
CA VAL A 21 6.52 3.01 -13.05
C VAL A 21 5.49 3.63 -12.10
N PRO A 22 4.67 2.82 -11.41
CA PRO A 22 3.81 3.33 -10.36
C PRO A 22 4.61 4.14 -9.34
N ASP A 23 3.95 5.05 -8.65
CA ASP A 23 4.58 5.84 -7.60
C ASP A 23 5.17 4.93 -6.51
N LEU A 24 6.44 5.11 -6.19
CA LEU A 24 7.21 4.41 -5.17
C LEU A 24 7.87 5.45 -4.29
N THR A 25 7.71 5.30 -2.98
CA THR A 25 8.40 6.10 -1.97
C THR A 25 9.19 5.18 -1.05
N ASN A 26 10.37 5.62 -0.62
CA ASN A 26 11.12 4.92 0.41
C ASN A 26 10.67 5.33 1.82
N SER A 27 11.25 4.74 2.85
CA SER A 27 10.94 5.06 4.27
C SER A 27 11.27 6.49 4.68
N GLU A 28 12.15 7.19 3.95
CA GLU A 28 12.41 8.63 4.13
C GLU A 28 11.32 9.52 3.50
N GLY A 29 10.33 8.94 2.83
CA GLY A 29 9.30 9.67 2.09
C GLY A 29 9.76 10.23 0.74
N LEU A 30 10.93 9.85 0.25
CA LEU A 30 11.44 10.25 -1.07
C LEU A 30 10.77 9.46 -2.17
N HIS A 31 10.31 10.13 -3.22
CA HIS A 31 9.84 9.45 -4.43
C HIS A 31 11.02 8.80 -5.15
N THR A 32 10.90 7.53 -5.51
CA THR A 32 12.00 6.72 -6.05
C THR A 32 11.67 5.98 -7.35
N ASN A 33 10.42 6.03 -7.80
CA ASN A 33 9.93 5.32 -8.99
C ASN A 33 10.67 5.67 -10.27
N ALA A 34 11.03 6.94 -10.48
CA ALA A 34 11.77 7.36 -11.66
C ALA A 34 13.22 6.86 -11.63
N VAL A 35 13.88 6.92 -10.47
CA VAL A 35 15.24 6.39 -10.28
C VAL A 35 15.26 4.88 -10.52
N TYR A 36 14.33 4.16 -9.91
CA TYR A 36 14.18 2.70 -10.08
C TYR A 36 13.95 2.31 -11.54
N GLY A 37 13.02 2.99 -12.20
CA GLY A 37 12.70 2.73 -13.61
C GLY A 37 13.86 3.06 -14.55
N PHE A 38 14.61 4.16 -14.26
CA PHE A 38 15.80 4.52 -15.01
C PHE A 38 16.87 3.43 -14.93
N LEU A 39 17.20 2.99 -13.70
CA LEU A 39 18.19 1.94 -13.47
C LEU A 39 17.81 0.63 -14.18
N ASN A 40 16.54 0.24 -14.13
CA ASN A 40 16.08 -0.96 -14.82
C ASN A 40 16.22 -0.87 -16.34
N ILE A 41 15.93 0.30 -16.95
CA ILE A 41 16.13 0.52 -18.38
C ILE A 41 17.62 0.46 -18.73
N MET A 42 18.46 1.18 -17.98
CA MET A 42 19.90 1.20 -18.17
C MET A 42 20.50 -0.19 -18.06
N LEU A 43 20.23 -0.89 -16.97
CA LEU A 43 20.80 -2.23 -16.71
C LEU A 43 20.33 -3.25 -17.76
N LYS A 44 19.08 -3.19 -18.19
CA LYS A 44 18.57 -4.02 -19.28
C LYS A 44 19.37 -3.82 -20.56
N ILE A 45 19.65 -2.58 -20.92
CA ILE A 45 20.44 -2.24 -22.13
C ILE A 45 21.88 -2.75 -21.99
N LEU A 46 22.50 -2.55 -20.83
CA LEU A 46 23.85 -3.06 -20.57
C LEU A 46 23.93 -4.59 -20.61
N ASP A 47 22.92 -5.28 -20.09
CA ASP A 47 22.84 -6.74 -20.14
C ASP A 47 22.67 -7.27 -21.59
N GLU A 48 21.87 -6.57 -22.42
CA GLU A 48 21.64 -6.91 -23.83
C GLU A 48 22.85 -6.66 -24.71
N GLU A 49 23.53 -5.53 -24.53
CA GLU A 49 24.55 -5.04 -25.46
C GLU A 49 25.98 -5.31 -25.01
N LYS A 50 26.21 -5.48 -23.70
CA LYS A 50 27.53 -5.65 -23.06
C LYS A 50 28.58 -4.65 -23.58
N PRO A 51 28.29 -3.33 -23.49
CA PRO A 51 29.18 -2.30 -24.01
C PRO A 51 30.42 -2.15 -23.13
N GLU A 52 31.47 -1.57 -23.69
CA GLU A 52 32.70 -1.24 -22.96
C GLU A 52 32.61 0.14 -22.30
N TYR A 53 31.82 1.04 -22.88
CA TYR A 53 31.72 2.44 -22.44
C TYR A 53 30.27 2.85 -22.18
N LEU A 54 30.07 3.68 -21.15
CA LEU A 54 28.77 4.23 -20.77
C LEU A 54 28.87 5.70 -20.39
N THR A 55 28.03 6.53 -20.96
CA THR A 55 27.90 7.95 -20.60
C THR A 55 26.44 8.33 -20.48
N VAL A 56 26.12 9.11 -19.44
CA VAL A 56 24.80 9.70 -19.26
C VAL A 56 24.92 11.22 -19.30
N ALA A 57 24.12 11.88 -20.14
CA ALA A 57 24.09 13.34 -20.22
C ALA A 57 22.82 13.89 -19.56
N PHE A 58 22.95 15.02 -18.88
CA PHE A 58 21.83 15.76 -18.29
C PHE A 58 21.84 17.22 -18.72
N ASP A 59 20.66 17.80 -18.95
CA ASP A 59 20.48 19.22 -19.16
C ASP A 59 20.84 20.02 -17.89
N VAL A 60 21.34 21.22 -18.07
CA VAL A 60 21.56 22.20 -17.00
C VAL A 60 20.47 23.28 -17.02
N LYS A 61 20.19 23.90 -15.86
CA LYS A 61 19.16 24.94 -15.73
C LYS A 61 19.68 26.32 -16.24
N HIS A 62 20.29 26.36 -17.42
CA HIS A 62 20.72 27.59 -18.03
C HIS A 62 20.13 27.71 -19.44
N PRO A 63 19.91 28.94 -19.94
CA PRO A 63 19.51 29.14 -21.32
C PRO A 63 20.57 28.55 -22.28
N THR A 64 20.08 27.93 -23.35
CA THR A 64 20.91 27.36 -24.39
C THR A 64 20.97 28.32 -25.59
N PHE A 65 21.87 28.12 -26.53
CA PHE A 65 21.96 28.91 -27.75
C PHE A 65 20.63 28.96 -28.53
N ARG A 66 19.73 27.94 -28.37
CA ARG A 66 18.39 27.91 -28.98
C ARG A 66 17.47 28.98 -28.36
N HIS A 67 17.60 29.26 -27.09
CA HIS A 67 16.84 30.33 -26.42
C HIS A 67 17.33 31.71 -26.87
N GLU A 68 18.63 31.85 -27.21
CA GLU A 68 19.19 33.08 -27.78
C GLU A 68 18.69 33.31 -29.21
N MET A 69 18.48 32.21 -29.99
CA MET A 69 17.94 32.27 -31.34
C MET A 69 16.44 32.52 -31.36
N TYR A 70 15.69 31.94 -30.41
CA TYR A 70 14.25 32.05 -30.34
C TYR A 70 13.79 32.05 -28.89
N ALA A 71 13.33 33.19 -28.39
CA ALA A 71 12.98 33.39 -26.99
C ALA A 71 11.81 32.49 -26.50
N ASP A 72 10.91 32.12 -27.40
CA ASP A 72 9.76 31.27 -27.09
C ASP A 72 10.07 29.76 -27.21
N TYR A 73 11.33 29.39 -27.47
CA TYR A 73 11.75 27.97 -27.52
C TYR A 73 11.41 27.23 -26.21
N LYS A 74 10.72 26.10 -26.31
CA LYS A 74 10.20 25.32 -25.17
C LYS A 74 9.26 26.11 -24.21
N GLY A 75 8.84 27.32 -24.57
CA GLY A 75 8.02 28.21 -23.71
C GLY A 75 6.63 27.67 -23.36
N THR A 76 6.11 26.70 -24.10
CA THR A 76 4.83 26.01 -23.83
C THR A 76 4.95 24.78 -22.94
N ARG A 77 6.16 24.33 -22.61
CA ARG A 77 6.37 23.17 -21.75
C ARG A 77 5.89 23.45 -20.33
N LYS A 78 5.07 22.54 -19.77
CA LYS A 78 4.73 22.58 -18.36
C LYS A 78 5.98 22.26 -17.52
N GLY A 79 6.12 22.92 -16.38
CA GLY A 79 7.22 22.63 -15.43
C GLY A 79 7.26 21.15 -15.04
N MET A 80 8.44 20.67 -14.68
CA MET A 80 8.65 19.32 -14.16
C MET A 80 7.86 19.17 -12.85
N PRO A 81 7.09 18.06 -12.63
CA PRO A 81 6.49 17.76 -11.35
C PRO A 81 7.52 17.77 -10.23
N GLU A 82 7.15 18.22 -9.04
CA GLU A 82 8.07 18.30 -7.91
C GLU A 82 8.60 16.91 -7.52
N GLU A 83 7.73 15.89 -7.55
CA GLU A 83 8.04 14.50 -7.28
C GLU A 83 9.11 13.93 -8.25
N LEU A 84 9.17 14.42 -9.47
CA LEU A 84 10.22 14.08 -10.44
C LEU A 84 11.46 14.93 -10.23
N LYS A 85 11.29 16.21 -9.89
CA LYS A 85 12.37 17.16 -9.71
C LYS A 85 13.31 16.77 -8.56
N GLU A 86 12.78 16.23 -7.46
CA GLU A 86 13.58 15.71 -6.35
C GLU A 86 14.36 14.43 -6.73
N GLN A 87 13.89 13.64 -7.70
CA GLN A 87 14.56 12.43 -8.16
C GLN A 87 15.74 12.70 -9.11
N VAL A 88 15.86 13.91 -9.69
CA VAL A 88 16.99 14.25 -10.57
C VAL A 88 18.33 14.21 -9.82
N PRO A 89 18.52 14.88 -8.66
CA PRO A 89 19.75 14.74 -7.90
C PRO A 89 19.99 13.30 -7.41
N LEU A 90 18.93 12.56 -7.04
CA LEU A 90 19.06 11.19 -6.56
C LEU A 90 19.62 10.24 -7.63
N ILE A 91 19.12 10.32 -8.87
CA ILE A 91 19.68 9.50 -9.97
C ILE A 91 21.11 9.90 -10.30
N GLN A 92 21.45 11.19 -10.27
CA GLN A 92 22.81 11.64 -10.50
C GLN A 92 23.78 11.15 -9.41
N GLU A 93 23.36 11.17 -8.15
CA GLU A 93 24.10 10.64 -7.02
C GLU A 93 24.30 9.12 -7.16
N MET A 94 23.24 8.39 -7.49
CA MET A 94 23.28 6.96 -7.74
C MET A 94 24.25 6.59 -8.87
N LEU A 95 24.18 7.28 -10.00
CA LEU A 95 25.08 7.04 -11.13
C LEU A 95 26.55 7.34 -10.79
N ARG A 96 26.82 8.40 -10.00
CA ARG A 96 28.17 8.68 -9.49
C ARG A 96 28.65 7.60 -8.52
N ALA A 97 27.79 7.10 -7.66
CA ALA A 97 28.10 5.99 -6.77
C ALA A 97 28.43 4.71 -7.55
N MET A 98 27.74 4.47 -8.67
CA MET A 98 28.06 3.40 -9.63
C MET A 98 29.33 3.68 -10.45
N GLY A 99 29.92 4.86 -10.37
CA GLY A 99 31.09 5.24 -11.15
C GLY A 99 30.80 5.56 -12.62
N VAL A 100 29.55 5.78 -12.98
CA VAL A 100 29.13 6.11 -14.37
C VAL A 100 29.56 7.53 -14.74
N ARG A 101 30.12 7.72 -15.93
CA ARG A 101 30.50 9.05 -16.45
C ARG A 101 29.22 9.88 -16.72
N LEU A 102 29.10 11.00 -16.00
CA LEU A 102 28.05 11.99 -16.21
C LEU A 102 28.64 13.19 -16.96
N VAL A 103 27.88 13.70 -17.96
CA VAL A 103 28.30 14.89 -18.73
C VAL A 103 27.16 15.90 -18.70
N MET A 104 27.52 17.14 -18.34
CA MET A 104 26.63 18.31 -18.33
C MET A 104 27.46 19.53 -18.78
N LYS A 105 26.90 20.39 -19.65
CA LYS A 105 27.58 21.56 -20.15
C LYS A 105 26.62 22.73 -20.29
N GLU A 106 26.95 23.86 -19.71
CA GLU A 106 26.16 25.10 -19.88
C GLU A 106 26.16 25.53 -21.35
N GLY A 107 25.03 26.06 -21.80
CA GLY A 107 24.79 26.54 -23.16
C GLY A 107 24.37 25.46 -24.15
N TYR A 108 24.46 24.16 -23.79
CA TYR A 108 24.08 23.02 -24.62
C TYR A 108 23.01 22.17 -23.94
N GLU A 109 22.20 21.51 -24.77
CA GLU A 109 21.25 20.48 -24.29
C GLU A 109 21.92 19.11 -24.25
N ALA A 110 21.34 18.15 -23.50
CA ALA A 110 21.83 16.77 -23.44
C ALA A 110 21.96 16.15 -24.84
N ASP A 111 21.02 16.44 -25.74
CA ASP A 111 21.02 15.94 -27.12
C ASP A 111 22.26 16.43 -27.93
N ASP A 112 22.69 17.70 -27.73
CA ASP A 112 23.89 18.23 -28.37
C ASP A 112 25.18 17.56 -27.84
N ILE A 113 25.22 17.33 -26.52
CA ILE A 113 26.29 16.62 -25.84
C ILE A 113 26.39 15.19 -26.39
N LEU A 114 25.27 14.46 -26.36
CA LEU A 114 25.21 13.08 -26.82
C LEU A 114 25.50 12.96 -28.32
N GLY A 115 25.00 13.90 -29.15
CA GLY A 115 25.25 13.96 -30.57
C GLY A 115 26.75 14.18 -30.87
N THR A 116 27.42 15.05 -30.10
CA THR A 116 28.86 15.27 -30.20
C THR A 116 29.68 14.04 -29.86
N ILE A 117 29.36 13.38 -28.72
CA ILE A 117 30.07 12.18 -28.28
C ILE A 117 29.81 11.03 -29.27
N ALA A 118 28.56 10.88 -29.76
CA ALA A 118 28.20 9.84 -30.72
C ALA A 118 29.01 9.96 -32.02
N ARG A 119 29.14 11.19 -32.57
CA ARG A 119 29.94 11.42 -33.79
C ARG A 119 31.44 11.24 -33.56
N GLN A 120 31.92 11.56 -32.37
CA GLN A 120 33.32 11.30 -32.00
C GLN A 120 33.60 9.82 -31.92
N ALA A 121 32.76 9.06 -31.19
CA ALA A 121 32.88 7.62 -31.03
C ALA A 121 32.76 6.87 -32.37
N GLU A 122 31.85 7.29 -33.26
CA GLU A 122 31.73 6.74 -34.62
C GLU A 122 33.03 6.94 -35.44
N LYS A 123 33.67 8.15 -35.36
CA LYS A 123 34.94 8.43 -36.04
C LYS A 123 36.07 7.57 -35.49
N GLU A 124 36.04 7.22 -34.21
CA GLU A 124 37.01 6.32 -33.59
C GLU A 124 36.72 4.84 -33.88
N GLY A 125 35.65 4.53 -34.63
CA GLY A 125 35.34 3.19 -35.10
C GLY A 125 34.45 2.39 -34.14
N LEU A 126 33.88 3.01 -33.10
CA LEU A 126 32.95 2.34 -32.15
C LEU A 126 31.54 2.20 -32.72
N GLU A 127 30.84 1.19 -32.25
CA GLU A 127 29.38 1.13 -32.37
C GLU A 127 28.76 1.97 -31.26
N VAL A 128 27.72 2.72 -31.58
CA VAL A 128 27.06 3.66 -30.65
C VAL A 128 25.61 3.28 -30.48
N SER A 129 25.17 3.07 -29.23
CA SER A 129 23.77 2.95 -28.85
C SER A 129 23.36 4.24 -28.10
N LEU A 130 22.54 5.06 -28.75
CA LEU A 130 22.03 6.29 -28.20
C LEU A 130 20.59 6.07 -27.68
N VAL A 131 20.39 6.19 -26.37
CA VAL A 131 19.14 5.87 -25.68
C VAL A 131 18.44 7.15 -25.24
N SER A 132 17.29 7.43 -25.83
CA SER A 132 16.42 8.56 -25.46
C SER A 132 14.97 8.29 -25.82
N GLY A 133 14.03 8.97 -25.18
CA GLY A 133 12.64 9.02 -25.59
C GLY A 133 12.37 10.03 -26.69
N ASP A 134 13.34 10.89 -27.00
CA ASP A 134 13.20 11.94 -28.01
C ASP A 134 13.50 11.40 -29.41
N ARG A 135 12.61 11.72 -30.34
CA ARG A 135 12.73 11.32 -31.73
C ARG A 135 13.60 12.25 -32.56
N ASP A 136 13.96 13.38 -32.04
CA ASP A 136 14.83 14.32 -32.73
C ASP A 136 16.23 13.75 -32.91
N LEU A 137 16.64 12.86 -32.00
CA LEU A 137 17.89 12.10 -32.11
C LEU A 137 17.94 11.14 -33.30
N LEU A 138 16.81 10.83 -33.96
CA LEU A 138 16.79 10.02 -35.19
C LEU A 138 17.61 10.67 -36.32
N GLN A 139 17.83 12.00 -36.30
CA GLN A 139 18.70 12.70 -37.24
C GLN A 139 20.17 12.22 -37.17
N LEU A 140 20.57 11.62 -36.05
CA LEU A 140 21.93 11.13 -35.81
C LEU A 140 22.16 9.68 -36.26
N ALA A 141 21.09 8.95 -36.60
CA ALA A 141 21.16 7.53 -36.92
C ALA A 141 22.07 7.28 -38.16
N THR A 142 22.95 6.30 -38.01
CA THR A 142 23.81 5.79 -39.10
C THR A 142 23.84 4.27 -39.06
N ASP A 143 24.69 3.62 -39.85
CA ASP A 143 24.90 2.18 -39.76
C ASP A 143 25.69 1.78 -38.49
N ARG A 144 26.38 2.76 -37.83
CA ARG A 144 27.10 2.54 -36.58
C ARG A 144 26.48 3.24 -35.38
N ILE A 145 25.64 4.25 -35.58
CA ILE A 145 24.86 4.92 -34.53
C ILE A 145 23.43 4.41 -34.57
N MET A 146 23.06 3.61 -33.58
CA MET A 146 21.73 3.11 -33.37
C MET A 146 20.98 3.99 -32.34
N ILE A 147 19.80 4.47 -32.68
CA ILE A 147 18.94 5.20 -31.76
C ILE A 147 17.95 4.21 -31.12
N ARG A 148 17.94 4.16 -29.81
CA ARG A 148 17.08 3.25 -29.02
C ARG A 148 16.02 4.05 -28.25
N ILE A 149 14.76 3.80 -28.57
CA ILE A 149 13.62 4.50 -27.98
C ILE A 149 12.83 3.52 -27.09
N PRO A 150 12.97 3.57 -25.75
CA PRO A 150 12.17 2.74 -24.87
C PRO A 150 10.69 3.10 -24.96
N LYS A 151 9.80 2.11 -24.95
CA LYS A 151 8.34 2.26 -24.92
C LYS A 151 7.75 1.44 -23.78
N THR A 152 6.97 2.05 -22.92
CA THR A 152 6.26 1.35 -21.84
C THR A 152 4.96 0.77 -22.39
N LYS A 153 4.77 -0.55 -22.28
CA LYS A 153 3.51 -1.26 -22.56
C LYS A 153 3.00 -1.97 -21.29
N ARG A 154 1.72 -2.36 -21.25
CA ARG A 154 1.22 -3.25 -20.20
C ARG A 154 2.04 -4.55 -20.21
N GLY A 155 2.91 -4.72 -19.20
CA GLY A 155 3.75 -5.92 -19.04
C GLY A 155 5.26 -5.72 -19.22
N GLY A 156 5.74 -4.49 -19.48
CA GLY A 156 7.18 -4.22 -19.52
C GLY A 156 7.61 -3.09 -20.45
N THR A 157 8.90 -2.84 -20.50
CA THR A 157 9.51 -1.87 -21.42
C THR A 157 10.02 -2.59 -22.67
N GLU A 158 9.46 -2.23 -23.84
CA GLU A 158 9.95 -2.60 -25.18
C GLU A 158 10.86 -1.48 -25.69
N ILE A 159 11.92 -1.81 -26.42
CA ILE A 159 12.86 -0.83 -26.98
C ILE A 159 12.77 -0.91 -28.49
N GLU A 160 12.44 0.20 -29.14
CA GLU A 160 12.52 0.33 -30.61
C GLU A 160 13.94 0.76 -31.00
N ASN A 161 14.51 0.10 -31.99
CA ASN A 161 15.86 0.34 -32.49
C ASN A 161 15.79 0.94 -33.90
N TYR A 162 16.60 1.96 -34.17
CA TYR A 162 16.63 2.68 -35.44
C TYR A 162 18.04 2.90 -35.92
N HIS A 163 18.43 2.22 -37.00
CA HIS A 163 19.55 2.56 -37.88
C HIS A 163 19.05 3.38 -39.09
N THR A 164 19.93 3.76 -39.98
CA THR A 164 19.57 4.49 -41.20
C THR A 164 18.39 3.87 -41.96
N LYS A 165 18.43 2.57 -42.17
CA LYS A 165 17.39 1.84 -42.88
C LYS A 165 16.03 1.90 -42.17
N ASP A 166 16.02 1.73 -40.87
CA ASP A 166 14.78 1.72 -40.06
C ASP A 166 14.08 3.08 -40.07
N VAL A 167 14.87 4.17 -40.10
CA VAL A 167 14.33 5.53 -40.24
C VAL A 167 13.70 5.71 -41.63
N ILE A 168 14.39 5.28 -42.69
CA ILE A 168 13.88 5.37 -44.05
C ILE A 168 12.59 4.53 -44.21
N ASP A 169 12.60 3.30 -43.71
CA ASP A 169 11.44 2.40 -43.84
C ASP A 169 10.23 2.95 -43.09
N LYS A 170 10.43 3.66 -41.97
CA LYS A 170 9.34 4.16 -41.14
C LYS A 170 8.83 5.54 -41.56
N TYR A 171 9.73 6.44 -41.91
CA TYR A 171 9.41 7.86 -42.15
C TYR A 171 9.45 8.24 -43.65
N GLY A 172 10.02 7.39 -44.48
CA GLY A 172 10.17 7.67 -45.92
C GLY A 172 11.24 8.71 -46.29
N ILE A 173 12.10 9.06 -45.31
CA ILE A 173 13.16 10.07 -45.42
C ILE A 173 14.43 9.57 -44.72
N THR A 174 15.56 10.11 -45.09
CA THR A 174 16.84 9.76 -44.46
C THR A 174 17.01 10.41 -43.07
N PRO A 175 17.85 9.87 -42.16
CA PRO A 175 18.10 10.47 -40.86
C PRO A 175 18.44 11.98 -40.91
N PRO A 176 19.36 12.50 -41.76
CA PRO A 176 19.59 13.93 -41.83
C PRO A 176 18.35 14.74 -42.21
N GLN A 177 17.43 14.17 -43.01
CA GLN A 177 16.19 14.87 -43.42
C GLN A 177 15.18 15.03 -42.27
N ILE A 178 15.38 14.42 -41.11
CA ILE A 178 14.56 14.66 -39.91
C ILE A 178 14.64 16.15 -39.50
N ILE A 179 15.81 16.77 -39.66
CA ILE A 179 16.01 18.20 -39.41
C ILE A 179 15.14 19.02 -40.34
N ASP A 180 15.16 18.69 -41.64
CA ASP A 180 14.38 19.37 -42.70
C ASP A 180 12.88 19.14 -42.49
N LEU A 181 12.48 17.95 -42.07
CA LEU A 181 11.09 17.63 -41.71
C LEU A 181 10.58 18.55 -40.59
N LYS A 182 11.36 18.71 -39.51
CA LYS A 182 11.03 19.63 -38.42
C LYS A 182 11.09 21.09 -38.84
N GLY A 183 11.99 21.44 -39.76
CA GLY A 183 12.06 22.77 -40.38
C GLY A 183 10.76 23.15 -41.08
N LEU A 184 10.16 22.19 -41.80
CA LEU A 184 8.93 22.44 -42.54
C LEU A 184 7.67 22.31 -41.65
N MET A 185 7.54 21.26 -40.84
CA MET A 185 6.31 21.01 -40.07
C MET A 185 6.30 21.66 -38.68
N GLY A 186 7.46 22.11 -38.19
CA GLY A 186 7.61 22.56 -36.82
C GLY A 186 7.57 21.44 -35.81
N ASP A 187 7.64 21.78 -34.51
CA ASP A 187 7.43 20.91 -33.38
C ASP A 187 6.66 21.61 -32.26
N ALA A 188 5.44 21.11 -31.98
CA ALA A 188 4.59 21.69 -30.93
C ALA A 188 5.14 21.40 -29.52
N SER A 189 5.93 20.34 -29.32
CA SER A 189 6.49 20.00 -28.01
C SER A 189 7.61 20.95 -27.59
N ASP A 190 8.38 21.44 -28.56
CA ASP A 190 9.49 22.38 -28.35
C ASP A 190 9.14 23.82 -28.77
N ASN A 191 7.90 24.03 -29.13
CA ASN A 191 7.41 25.32 -29.63
C ASN A 191 8.20 25.83 -30.86
N ILE A 192 8.61 24.91 -31.74
CA ILE A 192 9.25 25.23 -33.00
C ILE A 192 8.15 25.50 -34.04
N PRO A 193 8.13 26.70 -34.64
CA PRO A 193 6.96 27.17 -35.38
C PRO A 193 6.67 26.42 -36.70
N GLY A 194 7.69 26.03 -37.45
CA GLY A 194 7.49 25.45 -38.79
C GLY A 194 6.82 26.38 -39.76
N VAL A 195 6.42 25.83 -40.92
CA VAL A 195 5.60 26.54 -41.90
C VAL A 195 4.12 26.32 -41.63
N ALA A 196 3.39 27.38 -41.32
CA ALA A 196 2.00 27.30 -40.96
C ALA A 196 1.15 26.58 -42.05
N GLY A 197 0.47 25.50 -41.68
CA GLY A 197 -0.37 24.67 -42.58
C GLY A 197 0.38 23.55 -43.31
N VAL A 198 1.68 23.38 -43.08
CA VAL A 198 2.48 22.23 -43.53
C VAL A 198 2.56 21.20 -42.42
N GLY A 199 1.95 20.06 -42.62
CA GLY A 199 2.05 18.93 -41.70
C GLY A 199 2.96 17.83 -42.23
N GLU A 200 3.24 16.82 -41.42
CA GLU A 200 4.20 15.72 -41.65
C GLU A 200 4.07 15.13 -43.08
N LYS A 201 2.88 14.72 -43.49
CA LYS A 201 2.66 14.13 -44.83
C LYS A 201 3.01 15.05 -45.97
N THR A 202 2.84 16.36 -45.81
CA THR A 202 3.16 17.36 -46.83
C THR A 202 4.68 17.59 -46.83
N ALA A 203 5.28 17.73 -45.66
CA ALA A 203 6.72 17.92 -45.52
C ALA A 203 7.50 16.71 -46.07
N VAL A 204 7.10 15.47 -45.76
CA VAL A 204 7.71 14.25 -46.33
C VAL A 204 7.63 14.23 -47.88
N LYS A 205 6.49 14.63 -48.47
CA LYS A 205 6.37 14.70 -49.94
C LYS A 205 7.31 15.73 -50.57
N VAL A 206 7.47 16.85 -49.90
CA VAL A 206 8.41 17.91 -50.36
C VAL A 206 9.85 17.38 -50.27
N LEU A 207 10.23 16.76 -49.15
CA LEU A 207 11.59 16.22 -48.92
C LEU A 207 11.94 14.97 -49.76
N THR A 208 10.93 14.26 -50.21
CA THR A 208 11.13 13.18 -51.19
C THR A 208 11.47 13.74 -52.62
N ALA A 209 10.92 14.92 -52.95
CA ALA A 209 11.21 15.55 -54.22
C ALA A 209 12.46 16.45 -54.14
N PHE A 210 12.65 17.13 -53.02
CA PHE A 210 13.76 18.06 -52.76
C PHE A 210 14.43 17.65 -51.45
N PRO A 211 15.64 17.08 -51.47
CA PRO A 211 16.25 16.47 -50.28
C PRO A 211 16.45 17.37 -49.08
N THR A 212 16.50 18.69 -49.26
CA THR A 212 16.67 19.67 -48.16
C THR A 212 15.68 20.82 -48.28
N VAL A 213 15.46 21.52 -47.18
CA VAL A 213 14.66 22.76 -47.14
C VAL A 213 15.20 23.81 -48.13
N GLU A 214 16.52 23.95 -48.19
CA GLU A 214 17.19 24.88 -49.07
C GLU A 214 16.94 24.55 -50.57
N GLU A 215 17.00 23.26 -50.93
CA GLU A 215 16.70 22.81 -52.30
C GLU A 215 15.23 23.02 -52.64
N ALA A 216 14.30 22.73 -51.68
CA ALA A 216 12.87 22.99 -51.89
C ALA A 216 12.62 24.48 -52.15
N TYR A 217 13.37 25.41 -51.50
CA TYR A 217 13.24 26.83 -51.76
C TYR A 217 14.00 27.32 -53.03
N ALA A 218 15.07 26.63 -53.45
CA ALA A 218 15.76 26.89 -54.69
C ALA A 218 14.89 26.52 -55.92
N HIS A 219 14.03 25.49 -55.75
CA HIS A 219 13.13 24.98 -56.79
C HIS A 219 11.66 25.21 -56.43
N LEU A 220 11.34 26.32 -55.77
CA LEU A 220 10.00 26.60 -55.25
C LEU A 220 8.94 26.52 -56.32
N ASP A 221 9.22 27.00 -57.51
CA ASP A 221 8.30 26.98 -58.68
C ASP A 221 7.90 25.56 -59.13
N GLU A 222 8.68 24.54 -58.76
CA GLU A 222 8.43 23.13 -59.08
C GLU A 222 7.63 22.40 -57.95
N VAL A 223 7.40 23.09 -56.86
CA VAL A 223 6.64 22.50 -55.73
C VAL A 223 5.17 22.40 -56.03
N THR A 224 4.64 21.20 -55.99
CA THR A 224 3.21 20.92 -56.23
C THR A 224 2.59 20.25 -54.98
N PRO A 225 1.31 20.48 -54.69
CA PRO A 225 0.32 21.35 -55.38
C PRO A 225 0.58 22.85 -55.05
N LYS A 226 -0.04 23.74 -55.83
CA LYS A 226 0.08 25.19 -55.68
C LYS A 226 -0.13 25.68 -54.27
N ARG A 227 -1.04 25.06 -53.51
CA ARG A 227 -1.26 25.37 -52.10
C ARG A 227 0.00 25.18 -51.27
N THR A 228 0.77 24.12 -51.51
CA THR A 228 2.03 23.87 -50.79
C THR A 228 3.07 24.88 -51.17
N HIS A 229 3.20 25.24 -52.48
CA HIS A 229 4.05 26.30 -52.94
C HIS A 229 3.76 27.61 -52.19
N ASP A 230 2.48 28.07 -52.17
CA ASP A 230 2.08 29.34 -51.53
C ASP A 230 2.33 29.35 -50.01
N LEU A 231 2.25 28.20 -49.36
CA LEU A 231 2.56 28.07 -47.92
C LEU A 231 4.07 28.18 -47.67
N LEU A 232 4.88 27.49 -48.46
CA LEU A 232 6.33 27.54 -48.37
C LEU A 232 6.86 28.95 -48.67
N GLU A 233 6.35 29.60 -49.73
CA GLU A 233 6.74 30.97 -50.08
C GLU A 233 6.56 31.93 -48.90
N LYS A 234 5.43 31.84 -48.19
CA LYS A 234 5.12 32.70 -47.04
C LYS A 234 5.89 32.33 -45.77
N GLY A 235 6.30 31.07 -45.63
CA GLY A 235 6.90 30.53 -44.42
C GLY A 235 8.40 30.36 -44.50
N ARG A 236 9.10 30.97 -45.42
CA ARG A 236 10.54 30.74 -45.68
C ARG A 236 11.43 31.01 -44.44
N GLU A 237 11.21 32.15 -43.79
CA GLU A 237 11.99 32.53 -42.62
C GLU A 237 11.75 31.57 -41.44
N GLN A 238 10.47 31.21 -41.24
CA GLN A 238 10.09 30.24 -40.19
C GLN A 238 10.68 28.83 -40.44
N ALA A 239 10.73 28.39 -41.70
CA ALA A 239 11.31 27.10 -42.06
C ALA A 239 12.82 27.05 -41.73
N ILE A 240 13.55 28.11 -42.10
CA ILE A 240 15.00 28.21 -41.85
C ILE A 240 15.27 28.29 -40.35
N LEU A 241 14.52 29.14 -39.62
CA LEU A 241 14.68 29.23 -38.16
C LEU A 241 14.33 27.89 -37.50
N SER A 242 13.22 27.25 -37.89
CA SER A 242 12.82 25.97 -37.36
C SER A 242 13.81 24.85 -37.62
N LYS A 243 14.41 24.81 -38.81
CA LYS A 243 15.49 23.91 -39.16
C LYS A 243 16.70 24.12 -38.23
N ALA A 244 17.10 25.39 -38.03
CA ALA A 244 18.23 25.69 -37.14
C ALA A 244 17.96 25.29 -35.69
N LEU A 245 16.75 25.49 -35.18
CA LEU A 245 16.31 25.08 -33.84
C LEU A 245 16.26 23.56 -33.66
N ALA A 246 15.85 22.83 -34.70
CA ALA A 246 15.73 21.35 -34.67
C ALA A 246 17.08 20.66 -34.87
N THR A 247 18.11 21.37 -35.33
CA THR A 247 19.43 20.79 -35.57
C THR A 247 20.17 20.52 -34.26
N ILE A 248 20.56 19.27 -34.04
CA ILE A 248 21.40 18.86 -32.94
C ILE A 248 22.85 19.22 -33.29
N LYS A 249 23.50 19.92 -32.37
CA LYS A 249 24.92 20.31 -32.53
C LYS A 249 25.81 19.13 -32.20
N THR A 250 26.78 18.83 -33.11
CA THR A 250 27.64 17.64 -32.98
C THR A 250 29.14 17.99 -32.89
N ASP A 251 29.42 19.26 -32.59
CA ASP A 251 30.77 19.84 -32.49
C ASP A 251 30.92 20.69 -31.21
N CYS A 252 30.22 20.31 -30.14
CA CYS A 252 30.30 21.01 -28.86
C CYS A 252 31.69 20.87 -28.25
N GLU A 253 32.20 21.95 -27.65
CA GLU A 253 33.43 21.89 -26.86
C GLU A 253 33.19 21.21 -25.53
N LEU A 254 33.51 19.93 -25.44
CA LEU A 254 33.28 19.09 -24.25
C LEU A 254 34.64 18.75 -23.61
N ASP A 255 34.66 18.78 -22.28
CA ASP A 255 35.69 18.14 -21.49
C ASP A 255 35.34 16.68 -21.29
N TYR A 256 35.65 15.86 -22.31
CA TYR A 256 35.25 14.46 -22.37
C TYR A 256 36.38 13.60 -22.96
N SER A 257 36.66 12.51 -22.28
CA SER A 257 37.55 11.47 -22.74
C SER A 257 36.85 10.13 -22.75
N LEU A 258 37.03 9.35 -23.81
CA LEU A 258 36.45 7.99 -23.91
C LEU A 258 37.01 7.05 -22.80
N GLU A 259 38.26 7.24 -22.37
CA GLU A 259 38.84 6.46 -21.28
C GLU A 259 38.07 6.63 -19.96
N GLU A 260 37.55 7.83 -19.69
CA GLU A 260 36.72 8.11 -18.49
C GLU A 260 35.31 7.53 -18.58
N ALA A 261 34.87 7.12 -19.75
CA ALA A 261 33.57 6.50 -19.99
C ALA A 261 33.60 4.97 -19.93
N HIS A 262 34.77 4.37 -19.70
CA HIS A 262 34.87 2.92 -19.51
C HIS A 262 33.98 2.48 -18.33
N ILE A 263 33.20 1.43 -18.52
CA ILE A 263 32.25 0.95 -17.48
C ILE A 263 33.05 0.38 -16.32
N PRO A 264 32.95 0.97 -15.12
CA PRO A 264 33.62 0.46 -13.92
C PRO A 264 32.80 -0.70 -13.32
N GLU A 265 33.21 -1.18 -12.17
CA GLU A 265 32.38 -2.05 -11.35
C GLU A 265 31.16 -1.27 -10.83
N LEU A 266 30.00 -1.46 -11.49
CA LEU A 266 28.76 -0.72 -11.20
C LEU A 266 28.21 -1.05 -9.82
N PHE A 267 28.39 -2.31 -9.36
CA PHE A 267 27.86 -2.85 -8.11
C PHE A 267 28.95 -2.89 -7.04
N ASN A 268 29.37 -1.73 -6.58
CA ASN A 268 30.40 -1.50 -5.56
C ASN A 268 29.77 -1.08 -4.21
N GLU A 269 30.58 -0.90 -3.15
CA GLU A 269 30.10 -0.53 -1.81
C GLU A 269 29.26 0.77 -1.78
N LYS A 270 29.65 1.78 -2.59
CA LYS A 270 28.94 3.06 -2.63
C LYS A 270 27.55 2.91 -3.28
N SER A 271 27.49 2.19 -4.39
CA SER A 271 26.22 1.92 -5.06
C SER A 271 25.35 0.97 -4.23
N PHE A 272 25.94 0.04 -3.45
CA PHE A 272 25.22 -0.79 -2.49
C PHE A 272 24.52 0.05 -1.42
N ALA A 273 25.23 0.99 -0.80
CA ALA A 273 24.65 1.89 0.20
C ALA A 273 23.49 2.72 -0.37
N MET A 274 23.62 3.22 -1.60
CA MET A 274 22.56 3.96 -2.28
C MET A 274 21.35 3.09 -2.62
N VAL A 275 21.57 1.88 -3.15
CA VAL A 275 20.48 0.92 -3.47
C VAL A 275 19.72 0.55 -2.21
N LYS A 276 20.42 0.39 -1.08
CA LYS A 276 19.84 0.13 0.22
C LYS A 276 19.01 1.32 0.72
N ARG A 277 19.56 2.53 0.72
CA ARG A 277 18.87 3.76 1.11
C ARG A 277 17.59 3.99 0.29
N LEU A 278 17.65 3.73 -1.02
CA LEU A 278 16.49 3.87 -1.92
C LEU A 278 15.53 2.65 -1.91
N GLU A 279 15.84 1.62 -1.13
CA GLU A 279 15.04 0.40 -0.93
C GLU A 279 14.78 -0.41 -2.22
N PHE A 280 15.73 -0.43 -3.14
CA PHE A 280 15.62 -1.17 -4.40
C PHE A 280 15.97 -2.65 -4.23
N LYS A 281 15.12 -3.39 -3.53
CA LYS A 281 15.31 -4.81 -3.18
C LYS A 281 15.74 -5.69 -4.36
N SER A 282 15.14 -5.48 -5.54
CA SER A 282 15.46 -6.28 -6.75
C SER A 282 16.87 -6.05 -7.29
N LEU A 283 17.46 -4.88 -7.04
CA LEU A 283 18.80 -4.55 -7.49
C LEU A 283 19.90 -5.07 -6.55
N LEU A 284 19.58 -5.32 -5.28
CA LEU A 284 20.52 -5.89 -4.31
C LEU A 284 21.08 -7.26 -4.77
N LYS A 285 20.32 -8.01 -5.55
CA LYS A 285 20.76 -9.32 -6.11
C LYS A 285 21.92 -9.21 -7.11
N ARG A 286 22.19 -8.04 -7.66
CA ARG A 286 23.26 -7.82 -8.63
C ARG A 286 24.61 -7.60 -7.98
N PHE A 287 24.65 -7.44 -6.64
CA PHE A 287 25.91 -7.32 -5.90
C PHE A 287 26.54 -8.70 -5.66
N ASP A 288 27.85 -8.78 -5.68
CA ASP A 288 28.59 -10.02 -5.51
C ASP A 288 28.24 -10.74 -4.21
N LYS A 289 28.20 -12.10 -4.27
CA LYS A 289 27.99 -12.93 -3.09
C LYS A 289 28.91 -12.59 -1.93
N LYS A 290 30.13 -12.14 -2.17
CA LYS A 290 31.05 -11.68 -1.12
C LYS A 290 30.55 -10.49 -0.31
N GLN A 291 29.82 -9.55 -0.93
CA GLN A 291 29.21 -8.41 -0.22
C GLN A 291 27.95 -8.85 0.52
N GLN A 292 27.21 -9.83 -0.03
CA GLN A 292 26.09 -10.47 0.63
C GLN A 292 26.55 -11.40 1.78
N GLU A 293 27.66 -12.12 1.59
CA GLU A 293 28.25 -13.02 2.58
C GLU A 293 28.92 -12.31 3.77
N GLN A 294 29.30 -11.05 3.64
CA GLN A 294 29.78 -10.26 4.80
C GLN A 294 28.64 -10.00 5.80
N ALA A 295 27.40 -9.89 5.33
CA ALA A 295 26.21 -9.73 6.15
C ALA A 295 25.75 -11.06 6.78
N THR A 296 26.07 -12.22 6.18
CA THR A 296 25.66 -13.56 6.67
C THR A 296 26.79 -14.34 7.35
N LYS A 297 27.92 -13.71 7.62
CA LYS A 297 29.13 -14.38 8.16
C LYS A 297 28.96 -15.11 9.49
N HIS A 298 27.82 -14.94 10.18
CA HIS A 298 27.62 -15.50 11.52
C HIS A 298 26.48 -16.53 11.62
N LEU A 299 25.72 -16.77 10.55
CA LEU A 299 24.64 -17.76 10.59
C LEU A 299 25.16 -19.16 10.28
N GLN A 300 25.51 -19.90 11.34
CA GLN A 300 25.79 -21.33 11.27
C GLN A 300 24.57 -22.10 11.77
N ILE A 301 23.93 -22.85 10.90
CA ILE A 301 22.72 -23.60 11.21
C ILE A 301 23.07 -25.06 11.51
N GLN A 302 22.67 -25.54 12.68
CA GLN A 302 22.72 -26.94 13.05
C GLN A 302 21.38 -27.58 12.74
N ASN A 303 21.39 -28.56 11.82
CA ASN A 303 20.18 -29.35 11.56
C ASN A 303 20.15 -30.54 12.55
N LEU A 304 19.24 -30.50 13.52
CA LEU A 304 19.10 -31.51 14.57
C LEU A 304 18.18 -32.64 14.09
N LYS A 305 18.75 -33.80 13.77
CA LYS A 305 18.06 -34.95 13.21
C LYS A 305 17.77 -36.06 14.17
N THR A 306 18.30 -36.01 15.38
CA THR A 306 18.07 -37.02 16.40
C THR A 306 17.66 -36.40 17.72
N LYS A 307 16.96 -37.19 18.56
CA LYS A 307 16.50 -36.73 19.86
C LYS A 307 17.66 -36.38 20.79
N GLU A 308 18.78 -37.12 20.70
CA GLU A 308 19.98 -36.85 21.47
C GLU A 308 20.59 -35.50 21.11
N GLN A 309 20.65 -35.16 19.84
CA GLN A 309 21.13 -33.84 19.36
C GLN A 309 20.24 -32.72 19.89
N CYS A 310 18.93 -32.88 19.86
CA CYS A 310 18.02 -31.91 20.44
C CYS A 310 18.23 -31.73 21.94
N GLN A 311 18.31 -32.85 22.69
CA GLN A 311 18.56 -32.82 24.13
C GLN A 311 19.91 -32.14 24.47
N GLU A 312 20.95 -32.37 23.68
CA GLU A 312 22.26 -31.73 23.87
C GLU A 312 22.20 -30.24 23.61
N PHE A 313 21.55 -29.82 22.53
CA PHE A 313 21.36 -28.42 22.19
C PHE A 313 20.58 -27.66 23.26
N PHE A 314 19.40 -28.16 23.68
CA PHE A 314 18.60 -27.53 24.72
C PHE A 314 19.29 -27.54 26.08
N ARG A 315 20.02 -28.61 26.41
CA ARG A 315 20.83 -28.63 27.62
C ARG A 315 21.91 -27.54 27.63
N HIS A 316 22.61 -27.34 26.52
CA HIS A 316 23.58 -26.25 26.34
C HIS A 316 22.93 -24.88 26.46
N LEU A 317 21.77 -24.67 25.81
CA LEU A 317 21.00 -23.45 25.92
C LEU A 317 20.63 -23.13 27.37
N TYR A 318 20.02 -24.08 28.09
CA TYR A 318 19.65 -23.84 29.50
C TYR A 318 20.85 -23.65 30.43
N GLN A 319 22.00 -24.28 30.16
CA GLN A 319 23.23 -24.07 30.92
C GLN A 319 23.85 -22.70 30.67
N SER A 320 23.79 -22.19 29.46
CA SER A 320 24.28 -20.83 29.11
C SER A 320 23.37 -19.71 29.62
N ASN A 321 22.12 -20.03 29.98
CA ASN A 321 21.15 -19.12 30.56
C ASN A 321 21.06 -17.76 29.80
N PRO A 322 20.80 -17.77 28.49
CA PRO A 322 20.72 -16.53 27.70
C PRO A 322 19.52 -15.70 28.13
N SER A 323 19.67 -14.39 28.18
CA SER A 323 18.53 -13.48 28.44
C SER A 323 17.51 -13.45 27.34
N ILE A 324 17.91 -13.83 26.10
CA ILE A 324 17.07 -13.77 24.90
C ILE A 324 17.25 -15.05 24.10
N VAL A 325 16.14 -15.60 23.64
CA VAL A 325 16.09 -16.70 22.68
C VAL A 325 15.21 -16.32 21.52
N GLY A 326 15.72 -16.39 20.29
CA GLY A 326 14.94 -16.26 19.08
C GLY A 326 14.25 -17.58 18.74
N VAL A 327 12.97 -17.54 18.38
CA VAL A 327 12.20 -18.69 17.94
C VAL A 327 11.55 -18.40 16.61
N GLY A 328 11.74 -19.29 15.63
CA GLY A 328 11.16 -19.22 14.30
C GLY A 328 10.30 -20.45 13.98
N PHE A 329 9.24 -20.24 13.21
CA PHE A 329 8.33 -21.30 12.77
C PHE A 329 8.31 -21.42 11.26
N LEU A 330 8.40 -22.64 10.76
CA LEU A 330 8.16 -22.98 9.37
C LEU A 330 6.72 -23.45 9.23
N ALA A 331 5.84 -22.53 8.91
CA ALA A 331 4.42 -22.80 8.74
C ALA A 331 3.83 -21.85 7.69
N ASP A 332 2.77 -22.26 7.02
CA ASP A 332 1.95 -21.34 6.23
C ASP A 332 1.26 -20.35 7.19
N HIS A 333 1.10 -19.10 6.78
CA HIS A 333 0.33 -18.14 7.57
C HIS A 333 -1.05 -18.70 7.88
N TRP A 334 -1.47 -18.55 9.11
CA TRP A 334 -2.79 -19.02 9.52
C TRP A 334 -3.89 -18.38 8.65
N ALA A 335 -4.81 -19.19 8.21
CA ALA A 335 -6.02 -18.78 7.52
C ALA A 335 -7.11 -19.79 7.81
N SER A 336 -8.32 -19.31 8.04
CA SER A 336 -9.48 -20.16 8.27
C SER A 336 -9.74 -21.10 7.08
N GLU A 337 -10.40 -22.22 7.32
CA GLU A 337 -10.71 -23.19 6.26
C GLU A 337 -11.54 -22.57 5.13
N GLY A 338 -12.50 -21.71 5.48
CA GLY A 338 -13.29 -20.95 4.52
C GLY A 338 -12.46 -20.04 3.64
N ALA A 339 -11.45 -19.35 4.23
CA ALA A 339 -10.52 -18.51 3.49
C ALA A 339 -9.66 -19.35 2.52
N ARG A 340 -9.20 -20.54 2.96
CA ARG A 340 -8.44 -21.49 2.12
C ARG A 340 -9.27 -21.97 0.93
N LYS A 341 -10.53 -22.38 1.14
CA LYS A 341 -11.47 -22.81 0.10
C LYS A 341 -11.71 -21.68 -0.93
N LYS A 342 -11.87 -20.44 -0.51
CA LYS A 342 -12.06 -19.29 -1.41
C LYS A 342 -10.81 -18.97 -2.26
N LYS A 343 -9.62 -19.08 -1.68
CA LYS A 343 -8.35 -18.89 -2.43
C LYS A 343 -8.14 -20.00 -3.47
N ALA A 344 -8.45 -21.25 -3.14
CA ALA A 344 -8.38 -22.38 -4.07
C ALA A 344 -9.31 -22.21 -5.29
N LYS A 345 -10.54 -21.73 -5.10
CA LYS A 345 -11.47 -21.43 -6.20
C LYS A 345 -10.97 -20.31 -7.12
N LYS A 346 -10.19 -19.32 -6.62
CA LYS A 346 -9.61 -18.25 -7.43
C LYS A 346 -8.38 -18.67 -8.22
N SER A 347 -7.60 -19.63 -7.76
CA SER A 347 -6.39 -20.10 -8.45
C SER A 347 -6.68 -21.11 -9.57
N GLY A 348 -7.83 -21.77 -9.56
CA GLY A 348 -8.22 -22.81 -10.51
C GLY A 348 -9.05 -22.38 -11.73
N GLY A 349 -9.31 -21.10 -11.94
CA GLY A 349 -10.17 -20.68 -13.04
C GLY A 349 -9.98 -19.25 -13.52
N GLN A 350 -9.71 -19.07 -14.80
CA GLN A 350 -10.03 -17.86 -15.53
C GLN A 350 -11.47 -17.42 -15.25
N LEU A 351 -11.67 -16.11 -15.02
CA LEU A 351 -12.99 -15.47 -14.96
C LEU A 351 -13.81 -15.82 -16.21
N ALA A 352 -14.61 -16.85 -16.13
CA ALA A 352 -15.72 -17.09 -17.03
C ALA A 352 -17.01 -16.94 -16.19
N PHE A 353 -17.76 -15.89 -16.45
CA PHE A 353 -19.18 -15.89 -16.15
C PHE A 353 -19.83 -16.95 -17.04
N VAL A 354 -20.10 -18.11 -16.48
CA VAL A 354 -20.96 -19.11 -17.10
C VAL A 354 -22.21 -19.20 -16.22
N PHE A 355 -23.31 -18.80 -16.81
CA PHE A 355 -24.61 -19.32 -16.39
C PHE A 355 -24.60 -20.79 -16.76
N ASP A 356 -24.73 -21.68 -15.80
CA ASP A 356 -24.92 -23.07 -16.04
C ASP A 356 -26.27 -23.51 -15.49
N ASP A 357 -27.12 -23.93 -16.42
CA ASP A 357 -28.32 -24.70 -16.14
C ASP A 357 -27.89 -26.14 -15.79
N GLY A 358 -28.44 -26.62 -14.71
CA GLY A 358 -28.21 -27.87 -14.01
C GLY A 358 -27.75 -29.08 -14.82
N ASP A 359 -26.68 -29.66 -14.34
CA ASP A 359 -26.59 -31.13 -14.28
C ASP A 359 -25.65 -31.53 -13.11
N ALA A 360 -26.19 -32.38 -12.22
CA ALA A 360 -25.48 -32.90 -11.07
C ALA A 360 -24.49 -34.01 -11.54
N GLY A 361 -23.30 -33.58 -11.89
CA GLY A 361 -22.17 -34.48 -12.10
C GLY A 361 -21.48 -34.78 -10.77
N ILE A 362 -21.59 -36.03 -10.35
CA ILE A 362 -20.89 -36.65 -9.24
C ILE A 362 -19.39 -36.40 -9.40
N MET A 363 -18.79 -35.54 -8.53
CA MET A 363 -17.34 -35.52 -8.38
C MET A 363 -16.94 -36.76 -7.59
N GLU A 364 -16.12 -37.61 -8.21
CA GLU A 364 -15.46 -38.72 -7.55
C GLU A 364 -14.66 -38.19 -6.37
N GLU A 365 -15.00 -38.65 -5.20
CA GLU A 365 -14.16 -38.55 -3.99
C GLU A 365 -12.83 -39.27 -4.29
N HIS A 366 -11.79 -38.50 -4.52
CA HIS A 366 -10.44 -39.02 -4.29
C HIS A 366 -10.26 -39.25 -2.79
N THR A 367 -10.61 -40.45 -2.35
CA THR A 367 -10.10 -41.04 -1.10
C THR A 367 -8.60 -41.32 -1.32
N GLY A 368 -7.78 -40.34 -1.11
CA GLY A 368 -6.34 -40.44 -1.11
C GLY A 368 -5.80 -39.82 0.16
N ASP A 369 -5.24 -40.70 1.00
CA ASP A 369 -4.36 -40.43 2.10
C ASP A 369 -4.74 -39.28 3.04
N GLN A 370 -4.98 -39.61 4.29
CA GLN A 370 -4.99 -38.67 5.42
C GLN A 370 -3.73 -37.82 5.29
N GLU A 371 -3.87 -36.60 4.80
CA GLU A 371 -2.82 -35.57 4.90
C GLU A 371 -2.46 -35.50 6.38
N LYS A 372 -1.21 -35.85 6.70
CA LYS A 372 -0.65 -35.61 8.04
C LYS A 372 -0.64 -34.12 8.23
N GLU A 373 -1.69 -33.57 8.81
CA GLU A 373 -1.76 -32.17 9.22
C GLU A 373 -0.74 -31.95 10.33
N TYR A 374 0.46 -31.54 9.92
CA TYR A 374 1.37 -30.97 10.90
C TYR A 374 0.93 -29.53 11.13
N PRO A 375 0.75 -29.10 12.37
CA PRO A 375 0.42 -27.71 12.67
C PRO A 375 1.55 -26.74 12.22
N PHE A 376 2.76 -27.25 12.08
CA PHE A 376 3.95 -26.59 11.51
C PHE A 376 4.93 -27.64 10.98
N TYR A 377 5.81 -27.23 10.04
CA TYR A 377 6.77 -28.13 9.38
C TYR A 377 8.13 -28.19 10.09
N GLY A 378 8.45 -27.21 10.91
CA GLY A 378 9.67 -27.17 11.69
C GLY A 378 9.78 -25.89 12.52
N ILE A 379 10.74 -25.91 13.45
CA ILE A 379 11.10 -24.75 14.25
C ILE A 379 12.58 -24.46 14.14
N SER A 380 12.96 -23.22 14.41
CA SER A 380 14.34 -22.84 14.69
C SER A 380 14.44 -22.15 16.03
N VAL A 381 15.59 -22.33 16.68
CA VAL A 381 15.94 -21.72 17.96
C VAL A 381 17.32 -21.11 17.86
N SER A 382 17.46 -19.85 18.25
CA SER A 382 18.74 -19.13 18.27
C SER A 382 18.99 -18.47 19.61
N TYR A 383 20.21 -18.53 20.10
CA TYR A 383 20.63 -17.85 21.33
C TYR A 383 22.11 -17.46 21.23
N SER A 384 22.50 -16.43 21.99
CA SER A 384 23.91 -16.01 22.11
C SER A 384 24.57 -16.62 23.36
N ALA A 385 25.73 -17.21 23.17
CA ALA A 385 26.60 -17.68 24.24
C ALA A 385 28.09 -17.54 23.84
N GLU A 386 28.97 -17.13 24.76
CA GLU A 386 30.42 -17.01 24.53
C GLU A 386 30.78 -16.18 23.28
N ASP A 387 30.05 -15.08 23.04
CA ASP A 387 30.17 -14.18 21.86
C ASP A 387 29.82 -14.83 20.49
N GLU A 388 29.23 -16.02 20.49
CA GLU A 388 28.72 -16.69 19.28
C GLU A 388 27.20 -16.86 19.33
N VAL A 389 26.57 -16.88 18.15
CA VAL A 389 25.16 -17.18 18.02
C VAL A 389 24.98 -18.62 17.59
N HIS A 390 24.35 -19.39 18.42
CA HIS A 390 24.00 -20.78 18.17
C HIS A 390 22.60 -20.86 17.59
N THR A 391 22.48 -21.38 16.35
CA THR A 391 21.19 -21.55 15.67
C THR A 391 20.98 -23.02 15.33
N ALA A 392 19.84 -23.57 15.74
CA ALA A 392 19.43 -24.91 15.40
C ALA A 392 18.06 -24.93 14.72
N CYS A 393 17.89 -25.84 13.78
CA CYS A 393 16.63 -26.14 13.13
C CYS A 393 16.20 -27.57 13.42
N ILE A 394 14.91 -27.76 13.71
CA ILE A 394 14.29 -29.04 14.02
C ILE A 394 13.07 -29.19 13.13
N MET A 395 13.11 -30.18 12.22
CA MET A 395 11.95 -30.49 11.38
C MET A 395 10.96 -31.36 12.17
N ALA A 396 9.69 -31.03 12.11
CA ALA A 396 8.63 -31.74 12.81
C ALA A 396 8.51 -33.20 12.30
N GLY A 397 8.45 -34.14 13.24
CA GLY A 397 8.36 -35.58 12.92
C GLY A 397 9.68 -36.26 12.54
N GLU A 398 10.81 -35.52 12.47
CA GLU A 398 12.13 -36.13 12.30
C GLU A 398 12.76 -36.50 13.68
N ALA A 399 13.30 -35.52 14.39
CA ALA A 399 13.95 -35.72 15.68
C ALA A 399 12.97 -35.69 16.86
N LEU A 400 11.97 -34.81 16.78
CA LEU A 400 10.92 -34.61 17.77
C LEU A 400 9.56 -34.56 17.11
N THR A 401 8.54 -35.05 17.80
CA THR A 401 7.12 -34.85 17.42
C THR A 401 6.71 -33.40 17.64
N SER A 402 5.64 -32.95 16.99
CA SER A 402 5.09 -31.60 17.22
C SER A 402 4.77 -31.35 18.69
N ALA A 403 4.22 -32.34 19.41
CA ALA A 403 3.92 -32.23 20.84
C ALA A 403 5.21 -32.07 21.71
N GLU A 404 6.27 -32.80 21.38
CA GLU A 404 7.57 -32.67 22.11
C GLU A 404 8.19 -31.28 21.82
N ILE A 405 8.07 -30.79 20.60
CA ILE A 405 8.51 -29.43 20.25
C ILE A 405 7.75 -28.38 21.05
N VAL A 406 6.41 -28.47 21.11
CA VAL A 406 5.57 -27.55 21.90
C VAL A 406 5.93 -27.62 23.40
N ALA A 407 6.21 -28.81 23.94
CA ALA A 407 6.64 -28.96 25.32
C ALA A 407 7.99 -28.26 25.60
N GLU A 408 8.97 -28.36 24.68
CA GLU A 408 10.23 -27.63 24.82
C GLU A 408 10.04 -26.11 24.67
N LEU A 409 9.13 -25.63 23.82
CA LEU A 409 8.81 -24.22 23.72
C LEU A 409 8.17 -23.66 24.99
N ARG A 410 7.26 -24.40 25.63
CA ARG A 410 6.73 -24.06 26.97
C ARG A 410 7.83 -23.89 27.98
N LYS A 411 8.72 -24.85 28.03
CA LYS A 411 9.87 -24.81 28.95
C LYS A 411 10.81 -23.61 28.66
N LEU A 412 10.99 -23.22 27.40
CA LEU A 412 11.71 -22.00 27.05
C LEU A 412 11.04 -20.77 27.66
N VAL A 413 9.71 -20.62 27.46
CA VAL A 413 8.95 -19.49 28.02
C VAL A 413 9.00 -19.46 29.55
N GLU A 414 8.97 -20.61 30.22
CA GLU A 414 9.10 -20.68 31.68
C GLU A 414 10.47 -20.25 32.15
N THR A 415 11.55 -20.63 31.42
CA THR A 415 12.92 -20.55 31.90
C THR A 415 13.62 -19.24 31.44
N ILE A 416 13.33 -18.74 30.24
CA ILE A 416 14.07 -17.64 29.61
C ILE A 416 13.34 -16.31 29.88
N ASP A 417 14.10 -15.22 29.99
CA ASP A 417 13.55 -13.90 30.26
C ASP A 417 12.75 -13.35 29.07
N HIS A 418 13.29 -13.47 27.82
CA HIS A 418 12.63 -12.98 26.62
C HIS A 418 12.71 -13.97 25.46
N ILE A 419 11.59 -14.19 24.79
CA ILE A 419 11.44 -14.99 23.56
C ILE A 419 11.14 -14.04 22.40
N ALA A 420 12.12 -13.86 21.52
CA ALA A 420 12.00 -13.01 20.35
C ALA A 420 11.43 -13.81 19.16
N VAL A 421 10.35 -13.31 18.55
CA VAL A 421 9.62 -13.96 17.46
C VAL A 421 9.25 -12.97 16.36
N LEU A 422 8.76 -13.49 15.24
CA LEU A 422 8.05 -12.73 14.20
C LEU A 422 6.67 -13.34 14.02
N GLY A 423 5.61 -12.54 14.25
CA GLY A 423 4.24 -12.99 14.11
C GLY A 423 3.77 -13.94 15.21
N TRP A 424 3.87 -13.53 16.47
CA TRP A 424 3.46 -14.32 17.63
C TRP A 424 2.04 -14.84 17.54
N LYS A 425 1.10 -14.04 17.06
CA LYS A 425 -0.28 -14.45 16.87
C LYS A 425 -0.42 -15.66 15.92
N ASP A 426 0.27 -15.65 14.79
CA ASP A 426 0.29 -16.80 13.85
C ASP A 426 0.94 -18.03 14.52
N MET A 427 1.99 -17.84 15.32
CA MET A 427 2.65 -18.91 16.09
C MET A 427 1.69 -19.58 17.08
N LEU A 428 0.85 -18.81 17.80
CA LEU A 428 -0.16 -19.34 18.72
C LEU A 428 -1.14 -20.27 18.02
N HIS A 429 -1.57 -19.95 16.80
CA HIS A 429 -2.45 -20.81 15.99
C HIS A 429 -1.84 -22.19 15.68
N HIS A 430 -0.51 -22.29 15.60
CA HIS A 430 0.19 -23.51 15.28
C HIS A 430 0.61 -24.33 16.52
N THR A 431 0.72 -23.69 17.67
CA THR A 431 1.23 -24.33 18.91
C THR A 431 0.12 -24.78 19.86
N THR A 432 -1.13 -24.37 19.62
CA THR A 432 -2.27 -24.78 20.46
C THR A 432 -3.10 -25.85 19.74
N PRO A 433 -3.17 -27.10 20.22
CA PRO A 433 -3.90 -28.18 19.58
C PRO A 433 -5.40 -27.91 19.45
N ILE A 434 -6.01 -28.34 18.34
CA ILE A 434 -7.46 -28.21 18.10
C ILE A 434 -8.30 -28.97 19.11
N GLU A 435 -7.78 -30.12 19.62
CA GLU A 435 -8.47 -30.96 20.58
C GLU A 435 -8.65 -30.31 21.97
N GLU A 436 -7.87 -29.31 22.31
CA GLU A 436 -8.00 -28.59 23.58
C GLU A 436 -9.17 -27.62 23.57
N LEU A 437 -9.60 -27.12 22.41
CA LEU A 437 -10.79 -26.24 22.28
C LEU A 437 -12.09 -26.95 22.61
N SER A 438 -12.20 -28.22 22.28
CA SER A 438 -13.39 -29.03 22.63
C SER A 438 -13.45 -29.38 24.13
N ARG A 439 -12.32 -29.33 24.83
CA ARG A 439 -12.23 -29.61 26.29
C ARG A 439 -12.36 -28.35 27.14
N GLU A 440 -12.03 -27.16 26.62
CA GLU A 440 -12.30 -25.88 27.31
C GLU A 440 -13.78 -25.62 27.54
N HIS A 441 -14.65 -26.43 26.89
CA HIS A 441 -16.11 -26.38 27.08
C HIS A 441 -16.59 -27.30 28.22
N GLU A 442 -15.74 -28.21 28.73
CA GLU A 442 -16.17 -29.18 29.74
C GLU A 442 -15.35 -29.17 31.05
N ALA A 443 -14.16 -28.62 31.09
CA ALA A 443 -13.38 -28.53 32.33
C ALA A 443 -12.27 -27.47 32.23
N ALA A 444 -12.34 -26.46 33.06
CA ALA A 444 -11.18 -25.61 33.38
C ALA A 444 -10.15 -26.47 34.11
N GLY A 445 -9.08 -26.85 33.41
CA GLY A 445 -7.96 -27.57 34.08
C GLY A 445 -7.05 -28.35 33.17
N GLN A 446 -5.85 -27.80 33.01
CA GLN A 446 -4.58 -28.46 32.72
C GLN A 446 -4.26 -28.78 31.25
N ASP A 447 -3.14 -28.16 30.85
CA ASP A 447 -2.19 -28.49 29.77
C ASP A 447 -2.37 -27.86 28.37
N GLY A 448 -2.66 -26.58 28.30
CA GLY A 448 -2.59 -25.82 27.03
C GLY A 448 -1.74 -24.53 27.14
N PHE A 449 -1.00 -24.12 26.06
CA PHE A 449 -0.74 -22.72 25.84
C PHE A 449 -2.10 -22.10 25.50
N PRO A 450 -2.84 -21.61 26.40
CA PRO A 450 -2.87 -20.29 26.97
C PRO A 450 -2.76 -20.31 28.51
N ALA A 451 -2.20 -19.23 29.07
CA ALA A 451 -2.15 -19.03 30.50
C ALA A 451 -3.55 -19.13 31.11
N ALA A 452 -3.72 -20.04 32.06
CA ALA A 452 -5.01 -20.34 32.67
C ALA A 452 -5.51 -19.23 33.60
N THR A 453 -4.62 -18.32 34.01
CA THR A 453 -4.92 -17.20 34.90
C THR A 453 -4.43 -15.88 34.32
N VAL A 454 -5.00 -14.76 34.75
CA VAL A 454 -4.57 -13.42 34.35
C VAL A 454 -3.12 -13.14 34.73
N GLU A 455 -2.66 -13.64 35.85
CA GLU A 455 -1.26 -13.46 36.28
C GLU A 455 -0.26 -14.22 35.38
N GLU A 456 -0.64 -15.42 34.93
CA GLU A 456 0.14 -16.16 33.94
C GLU A 456 0.16 -15.46 32.59
N GLN A 457 -0.96 -14.88 32.18
CA GLN A 457 -1.05 -14.08 30.96
C GLN A 457 -0.12 -12.86 31.04
N LYS A 458 -0.18 -12.10 32.13
CA LYS A 458 0.71 -10.95 32.33
C LYS A 458 2.17 -11.35 32.31
N THR A 459 2.52 -12.45 32.96
CA THR A 459 3.89 -13.01 32.92
C THR A 459 4.29 -13.40 31.50
N LEU A 460 3.40 -14.02 30.74
CA LEU A 460 3.66 -14.38 29.33
C LEU A 460 3.92 -13.15 28.47
N PHE A 461 3.11 -12.11 28.61
CA PHE A 461 3.22 -10.89 27.80
C PHE A 461 4.55 -10.18 27.98
N THR A 462 5.10 -10.14 29.20
CA THR A 462 6.43 -9.53 29.46
C THR A 462 7.58 -10.36 28.90
N LYS A 463 7.37 -11.64 28.61
CA LYS A 463 8.39 -12.53 28.04
C LYS A 463 8.42 -12.57 26.52
N ILE A 464 7.30 -12.29 25.87
CA ILE A 464 7.21 -12.35 24.42
C ILE A 464 7.66 -11.03 23.78
N ALA A 465 8.56 -11.13 22.81
CA ALA A 465 9.00 -10.03 22.00
C ALA A 465 8.68 -10.29 20.52
N ASP A 466 7.53 -9.80 20.05
CA ASP A 466 7.15 -9.85 18.63
C ASP A 466 7.75 -8.66 17.87
N LEU A 467 8.76 -8.92 17.04
CA LEU A 467 9.47 -7.89 16.30
C LEU A 467 8.69 -7.37 15.09
N GLU A 468 7.69 -8.08 14.60
CA GLU A 468 6.77 -7.56 13.58
C GLU A 468 5.95 -6.41 14.14
N ILE A 469 5.35 -6.60 15.33
CA ILE A 469 4.57 -5.56 16.02
C ILE A 469 5.48 -4.40 16.42
N ALA A 470 6.67 -4.68 16.95
CA ALA A 470 7.64 -3.67 17.34
C ALA A 470 8.07 -2.79 16.15
N ALA A 471 8.44 -3.40 15.03
CA ALA A 471 8.81 -2.69 13.81
C ALA A 471 7.64 -1.90 13.20
N TYR A 472 6.42 -2.41 13.30
CA TYR A 472 5.22 -1.67 12.93
C TYR A 472 5.04 -0.41 13.78
N LEU A 473 5.23 -0.47 15.09
CA LEU A 473 5.14 0.71 15.95
C LEU A 473 6.20 1.76 15.59
N LEU A 474 7.43 1.33 15.29
CA LEU A 474 8.52 2.22 14.90
C LEU A 474 8.30 2.87 13.54
N ASN A 475 7.67 2.17 12.59
CA ASN A 475 7.31 2.76 11.29
C ASN A 475 6.04 2.12 10.70
N PRO A 476 4.83 2.65 11.02
CA PRO A 476 3.55 2.09 10.58
C PRO A 476 3.22 2.38 9.10
N LEU A 477 4.12 3.02 8.35
CA LEU A 477 3.92 3.33 6.92
C LEU A 477 4.53 2.29 5.98
N LYS A 478 5.19 1.26 6.50
CA LYS A 478 5.74 0.17 5.68
C LYS A 478 4.65 -0.82 5.27
N ASP A 479 4.85 -1.41 4.10
CA ASP A 479 3.94 -2.43 3.58
C ASP A 479 4.13 -3.81 4.23
N THR A 480 5.34 -4.10 4.74
CA THR A 480 5.71 -5.41 5.33
C THR A 480 6.74 -5.26 6.46
N TYR A 481 6.71 -6.22 7.39
CA TYR A 481 7.63 -6.33 8.53
C TYR A 481 8.20 -7.75 8.62
N GLN A 482 8.63 -8.29 7.48
CA GLN A 482 9.16 -9.66 7.39
C GLN A 482 10.60 -9.75 7.86
N VAL A 483 11.13 -10.96 7.97
CA VAL A 483 12.48 -11.22 8.49
C VAL A 483 13.57 -10.45 7.74
N ASP A 484 13.44 -10.30 6.43
CA ASP A 484 14.37 -9.52 5.60
C ASP A 484 14.27 -8.01 5.85
N ASP A 485 13.08 -7.50 6.17
CA ASP A 485 12.88 -6.11 6.57
C ASP A 485 13.55 -5.84 7.93
N ILE A 486 13.33 -6.70 8.93
CA ILE A 486 13.94 -6.58 10.26
C ILE A 486 15.47 -6.69 10.18
N ALA A 487 15.99 -7.66 9.41
CA ALA A 487 17.44 -7.83 9.22
C ALA A 487 18.08 -6.58 8.60
N ARG A 488 17.45 -5.99 7.60
CA ARG A 488 17.93 -4.77 6.93
C ARG A 488 17.90 -3.56 7.87
N ASP A 489 16.76 -3.35 8.55
CA ASP A 489 16.47 -2.10 9.25
C ASP A 489 17.22 -1.99 10.57
N TYR A 490 17.42 -3.12 11.27
CA TYR A 490 17.97 -3.13 12.64
C TYR A 490 19.33 -3.82 12.77
N LEU A 491 19.75 -4.64 11.79
CA LEU A 491 21.01 -5.36 11.85
C LEU A 491 21.97 -5.00 10.72
N ASP A 492 21.58 -4.14 9.82
CA ASP A 492 22.33 -3.79 8.61
C ASP A 492 22.65 -5.01 7.71
N MET A 493 21.82 -6.06 7.81
CA MET A 493 21.99 -7.33 7.12
C MET A 493 21.05 -7.43 5.93
N THR A 494 21.56 -7.92 4.80
CA THR A 494 20.75 -8.26 3.63
C THR A 494 20.58 -9.76 3.53
N ILE A 495 19.36 -10.24 3.69
CA ILE A 495 18.97 -11.64 3.52
C ILE A 495 17.87 -11.73 2.45
N SER A 496 17.71 -12.92 1.86
CA SER A 496 16.67 -13.13 0.87
C SER A 496 15.29 -13.23 1.54
N SER A 497 14.32 -12.51 0.97
CA SER A 497 12.93 -12.62 1.39
C SER A 497 12.31 -13.96 1.00
N TYR A 498 11.20 -14.35 1.64
CA TYR A 498 10.43 -15.53 1.26
C TYR A 498 10.03 -15.52 -0.23
N ALA A 499 9.52 -14.38 -0.71
CA ALA A 499 9.11 -14.23 -2.10
C ALA A 499 10.27 -14.39 -3.10
N GLU A 500 11.47 -14.06 -2.69
CA GLU A 500 12.68 -14.24 -3.50
C GLU A 500 13.15 -15.70 -3.56
N LEU A 501 13.07 -16.39 -2.45
CA LEU A 501 13.49 -17.80 -2.36
C LEU A 501 12.48 -18.73 -3.02
N PHE A 502 11.20 -18.49 -2.78
CA PHE A 502 10.14 -19.47 -3.04
C PHE A 502 9.01 -18.93 -3.94
N GLY A 503 9.02 -17.64 -4.28
CA GLY A 503 7.97 -17.01 -5.08
C GLY A 503 6.64 -16.98 -4.34
N LYS A 504 5.61 -17.60 -4.92
CA LYS A 504 4.26 -17.67 -4.35
C LYS A 504 3.88 -19.07 -3.84
N LYS A 505 4.82 -19.99 -3.80
CA LYS A 505 4.58 -21.34 -3.30
C LYS A 505 4.28 -21.29 -1.80
N ARG A 506 3.41 -22.17 -1.32
CA ARG A 506 3.16 -22.36 0.12
C ARG A 506 4.24 -23.23 0.74
N ILE A 507 4.43 -23.14 2.04
CA ILE A 507 5.37 -24.00 2.78
C ILE A 507 5.00 -25.48 2.60
N ALA A 508 3.71 -25.82 2.62
CA ALA A 508 3.23 -27.17 2.35
C ALA A 508 3.72 -27.73 1.00
N GLU A 509 3.69 -26.90 -0.05
CA GLU A 509 4.15 -27.30 -1.39
C GLU A 509 5.66 -27.47 -1.45
N LEU A 510 6.40 -26.59 -0.74
CA LEU A 510 7.86 -26.62 -0.69
C LEU A 510 8.38 -27.80 0.12
N TYR A 511 7.67 -28.22 1.15
CA TYR A 511 8.06 -29.31 2.02
C TYR A 511 8.17 -30.65 1.27
N GLU A 512 7.33 -30.84 0.25
CA GLU A 512 7.35 -32.03 -0.61
C GLU A 512 8.50 -32.00 -1.66
N GLU A 513 9.15 -30.82 -1.87
CA GLU A 513 10.21 -30.66 -2.85
C GLU A 513 11.60 -30.84 -2.22
N GLU A 514 12.24 -32.01 -2.41
CA GLU A 514 13.57 -32.31 -1.88
C GLU A 514 14.63 -31.25 -2.23
N THR A 515 14.52 -30.67 -3.45
CA THR A 515 15.47 -29.65 -3.92
C THR A 515 15.36 -28.29 -3.18
N GLN A 516 14.30 -28.08 -2.43
CA GLN A 516 14.06 -26.83 -1.68
C GLN A 516 14.47 -26.93 -0.19
N LYS A 517 14.78 -28.12 0.29
CA LYS A 517 15.05 -28.36 1.73
C LYS A 517 16.17 -27.48 2.28
N ASP A 518 17.28 -27.32 1.56
CA ASP A 518 18.41 -26.49 2.06
C ASP A 518 18.01 -25.02 2.13
N ALA A 519 17.27 -24.51 1.14
CA ALA A 519 16.77 -23.13 1.14
C ALA A 519 15.74 -22.91 2.28
N MET A 520 14.86 -23.91 2.50
CA MET A 520 13.90 -23.88 3.60
C MET A 520 14.56 -23.87 4.97
N MET A 521 15.63 -24.69 5.15
CA MET A 521 16.41 -24.72 6.40
C MET A 521 17.13 -23.39 6.65
N GLN A 522 17.68 -22.80 5.60
CA GLN A 522 18.27 -21.45 5.70
C GLN A 522 17.24 -20.39 6.09
N TYR A 523 16.10 -20.39 5.43
CA TYR A 523 15.03 -19.46 5.74
C TYR A 523 14.51 -19.67 7.17
N LEU A 524 14.28 -20.92 7.59
CA LEU A 524 13.86 -21.25 8.95
C LEU A 524 14.87 -20.77 9.99
N GLY A 525 16.18 -20.99 9.78
CA GLY A 525 17.22 -20.46 10.66
C GLY A 525 17.20 -18.94 10.79
N GLN A 526 16.92 -18.22 9.71
CA GLN A 526 16.81 -16.76 9.74
C GLN A 526 15.63 -16.27 10.59
N LEU A 527 14.51 -17.02 10.64
CA LEU A 527 13.32 -16.68 11.43
C LEU A 527 13.57 -16.64 12.94
N SER A 528 14.60 -17.32 13.45
CA SER A 528 15.01 -17.24 14.86
C SER A 528 16.25 -16.38 15.06
N PHE A 529 17.21 -16.44 14.14
CA PHE A 529 18.48 -15.73 14.22
C PHE A 529 18.29 -14.21 14.19
N VAL A 530 17.50 -13.72 13.23
CA VAL A 530 17.27 -12.28 13.09
C VAL A 530 16.55 -11.68 14.30
N PRO A 531 15.41 -12.22 14.79
CA PRO A 531 14.78 -11.71 16.00
C PRO A 531 15.69 -11.76 17.25
N CYS A 532 16.45 -12.83 17.41
CA CYS A 532 17.40 -12.97 18.53
C CYS A 532 18.41 -11.80 18.56
N LEU A 533 18.96 -11.43 17.42
CA LEU A 533 19.96 -10.36 17.33
C LEU A 533 19.34 -8.96 17.33
N ALA A 534 18.19 -8.79 16.64
CA ALA A 534 17.57 -7.47 16.46
C ALA A 534 16.84 -6.96 17.71
N TYR A 535 16.48 -7.85 18.64
CA TYR A 535 15.69 -7.48 19.83
C TYR A 535 16.29 -6.31 20.60
N GLY A 536 17.60 -6.33 20.85
CA GLY A 536 18.27 -5.27 21.62
C GLY A 536 18.11 -3.90 20.96
N ALA A 537 18.41 -3.81 19.67
CA ALA A 537 18.30 -2.57 18.90
C ALA A 537 16.85 -2.08 18.77
N VAL A 538 15.91 -3.00 18.53
CA VAL A 538 14.48 -2.68 18.42
C VAL A 538 13.92 -2.20 19.75
N ARG A 539 14.30 -2.83 20.85
CA ARG A 539 13.92 -2.42 22.21
C ARG A 539 14.44 -1.02 22.55
N GLU A 540 15.73 -0.79 22.33
CA GLU A 540 16.36 0.51 22.57
C GLU A 540 15.64 1.62 21.79
N GLU A 541 15.31 1.39 20.51
CA GLU A 541 14.60 2.37 19.70
C GLU A 541 13.16 2.61 20.19
N LEU A 542 12.44 1.57 20.64
CA LEU A 542 11.11 1.73 21.25
C LEU A 542 11.17 2.52 22.57
N GLU A 543 12.19 2.28 23.40
CA GLU A 543 12.44 3.00 24.66
C GLU A 543 12.80 4.47 24.38
N GLU A 544 13.70 4.75 23.43
CA GLU A 544 14.07 6.10 23.00
C GLU A 544 12.89 6.90 22.44
N GLN A 545 11.97 6.21 21.79
CA GLN A 545 10.78 6.83 21.22
C GLN A 545 9.59 6.89 22.19
N ASP A 546 9.73 6.51 23.47
CA ASP A 546 8.66 6.42 24.49
C ASP A 546 7.48 5.53 24.07
N MET A 547 7.74 4.43 23.36
CA MET A 547 6.70 3.50 22.89
C MET A 547 6.79 2.11 23.52
N TRP A 548 7.78 1.84 24.42
CA TRP A 548 7.93 0.53 25.04
C TRP A 548 6.70 0.13 25.87
N GLN A 549 6.14 1.07 26.64
CA GLN A 549 4.94 0.80 27.45
C GLN A 549 3.72 0.48 26.55
N LEU A 550 3.54 1.24 25.48
CA LEU A 550 2.50 0.95 24.46
C LEU A 550 2.65 -0.45 23.87
N TYR A 551 3.89 -0.84 23.55
CA TYR A 551 4.21 -2.14 23.01
C TYR A 551 3.87 -3.28 23.98
N GLU A 552 4.39 -3.21 25.22
CA GLU A 552 4.32 -4.27 26.21
C GLU A 552 2.92 -4.41 26.85
N GLU A 553 2.26 -3.27 27.16
CA GLU A 553 1.00 -3.27 27.91
C GLU A 553 -0.25 -3.28 27.00
N ILE A 554 -0.13 -2.84 25.74
CA ILE A 554 -1.29 -2.74 24.83
C ILE A 554 -1.13 -3.66 23.63
N GLU A 555 -0.04 -3.56 22.86
CA GLU A 555 0.07 -4.25 21.58
C GLU A 555 0.32 -5.76 21.71
N ILE A 556 1.19 -6.20 22.60
CA ILE A 556 1.42 -7.63 22.84
C ILE A 556 0.18 -8.32 23.42
N PRO A 557 -0.48 -7.80 24.46
CA PRO A 557 -1.74 -8.37 24.93
C PRO A 557 -2.83 -8.39 23.85
N THR A 558 -2.93 -7.32 23.03
CA THR A 558 -3.88 -7.26 21.91
C THR A 558 -3.70 -8.46 20.97
N ALA A 559 -2.46 -8.80 20.56
CA ALA A 559 -2.19 -9.92 19.67
C ALA A 559 -2.75 -11.25 20.23
N TYR A 560 -2.62 -11.45 21.54
CA TYR A 560 -3.14 -12.64 22.23
C TYR A 560 -4.67 -12.71 22.20
N TYR A 561 -5.37 -11.61 22.53
CA TYR A 561 -6.82 -11.61 22.51
C TYR A 561 -7.39 -11.67 21.10
N LEU A 562 -6.73 -11.09 20.10
CA LEU A 562 -7.08 -11.27 18.69
C LEU A 562 -6.95 -12.74 18.26
N TYR A 563 -5.88 -13.44 18.70
CA TYR A 563 -5.75 -14.87 18.48
C TYR A 563 -6.94 -15.65 19.07
N GLN A 564 -7.34 -15.34 20.32
CA GLN A 564 -8.49 -15.99 20.94
C GLN A 564 -9.78 -15.75 20.16
N MET A 565 -10.04 -14.51 19.72
CA MET A 565 -11.20 -14.16 18.89
C MET A 565 -11.19 -14.89 17.53
N GLU A 566 -10.03 -14.96 16.87
CA GLU A 566 -9.87 -15.68 15.60
C GLU A 566 -10.18 -17.19 15.76
N ARG A 567 -9.70 -17.80 16.83
CA ARG A 567 -9.95 -19.21 17.14
C ARG A 567 -11.39 -19.48 17.53
N LEU A 568 -11.96 -18.60 18.34
CA LEU A 568 -13.36 -18.74 18.77
C LEU A 568 -14.30 -18.55 17.60
N GLY A 569 -14.03 -17.54 16.74
CA GLY A 569 -14.91 -17.15 15.64
C GLY A 569 -16.29 -16.65 16.13
N VAL A 570 -17.19 -16.37 15.22
CA VAL A 570 -18.59 -15.94 15.50
C VAL A 570 -19.58 -16.86 14.79
N CYS A 571 -20.62 -17.32 15.46
CA CYS A 571 -21.64 -18.16 14.85
C CYS A 571 -22.38 -17.41 13.73
N ALA A 572 -22.71 -18.13 12.65
CA ALA A 572 -23.41 -17.56 11.50
C ALA A 572 -24.45 -18.52 10.95
N ASP A 573 -25.72 -18.06 10.82
CA ASP A 573 -26.80 -18.86 10.24
C ASP A 573 -26.79 -18.72 8.69
N GLY A 574 -26.30 -19.75 8.01
CA GLY A 574 -26.28 -19.82 6.54
C GLY A 574 -27.64 -19.77 5.87
N ARG A 575 -28.75 -20.15 6.58
CA ARG A 575 -30.12 -20.07 6.04
C ARG A 575 -30.54 -18.62 5.88
N VAL A 576 -30.24 -17.77 6.85
CA VAL A 576 -30.52 -16.32 6.77
C VAL A 576 -29.80 -15.70 5.56
N LEU A 577 -28.58 -16.13 5.27
CA LEU A 577 -27.84 -15.67 4.06
C LEU A 577 -28.51 -16.12 2.77
N THR A 578 -29.00 -17.36 2.72
CA THR A 578 -29.71 -17.90 1.55
C THR A 578 -31.00 -17.13 1.26
N ASP A 579 -31.82 -16.90 2.32
CA ASP A 579 -33.08 -16.16 2.21
C ASP A 579 -32.83 -14.70 1.79
N MET A 580 -31.81 -14.09 2.37
CA MET A 580 -31.39 -12.74 2.00
C MET A 580 -30.92 -12.67 0.56
N SER A 581 -30.11 -13.62 0.09
CA SER A 581 -29.66 -13.69 -1.30
C SER A 581 -30.83 -13.76 -2.28
N ALA A 582 -31.81 -14.58 -2.00
CA ALA A 582 -33.04 -14.69 -2.82
C ALA A 582 -33.85 -13.39 -2.83
N SER A 583 -34.02 -12.73 -1.69
CA SER A 583 -34.70 -11.44 -1.57
C SER A 583 -34.00 -10.33 -2.33
N LEU A 584 -32.66 -10.24 -2.19
CA LEU A 584 -31.84 -9.25 -2.91
C LEU A 584 -31.87 -9.49 -4.42
N GLN A 585 -31.93 -10.75 -4.88
CA GLN A 585 -32.05 -11.08 -6.29
C GLN A 585 -33.33 -10.51 -6.90
N GLY A 586 -34.47 -10.66 -6.22
CA GLY A 586 -35.73 -10.07 -6.66
C GLY A 586 -35.69 -8.55 -6.75
N THR A 587 -35.01 -7.90 -5.81
CA THR A 587 -34.82 -6.43 -5.82
C THR A 587 -33.91 -6.01 -6.99
N ILE A 588 -32.83 -6.75 -7.26
CA ILE A 588 -31.90 -6.49 -8.37
C ILE A 588 -32.64 -6.56 -9.71
N GLU A 589 -33.44 -7.62 -9.92
CA GLU A 589 -34.22 -7.81 -11.15
C GLU A 589 -35.27 -6.70 -11.36
N GLY A 590 -35.85 -6.22 -10.28
CA GLY A 590 -36.77 -5.06 -10.32
C GLY A 590 -36.04 -3.78 -10.75
N LEU A 591 -34.89 -3.52 -10.16
CA LEU A 591 -34.05 -2.34 -10.48
C LEU A 591 -33.50 -2.41 -11.90
N GLU A 592 -33.10 -3.58 -12.41
CA GLU A 592 -32.68 -3.77 -13.80
C GLU A 592 -33.77 -3.39 -14.79
N LYS A 593 -34.98 -3.87 -14.56
CA LYS A 593 -36.16 -3.51 -15.39
C LYS A 593 -36.43 -2.01 -15.39
N ASP A 594 -36.36 -1.37 -14.23
CA ASP A 594 -36.58 0.06 -14.09
C ASP A 594 -35.48 0.84 -14.84
N ILE A 595 -34.20 0.44 -14.68
CA ILE A 595 -33.04 1.08 -15.33
C ILE A 595 -33.15 0.94 -16.84
N TYR A 596 -33.47 -0.25 -17.36
CA TYR A 596 -33.63 -0.46 -18.81
C TYR A 596 -34.82 0.32 -19.39
N ALA A 597 -35.90 0.41 -18.65
CA ALA A 597 -37.06 1.23 -19.05
C ALA A 597 -36.71 2.71 -19.15
N LEU A 598 -35.92 3.23 -18.20
CA LEU A 598 -35.46 4.62 -18.21
C LEU A 598 -34.39 4.88 -19.27
N ALA A 599 -33.50 3.92 -19.50
CA ALA A 599 -32.45 4.00 -20.53
C ALA A 599 -33.00 3.82 -21.96
N GLY A 600 -34.15 3.16 -22.10
CA GLY A 600 -34.77 2.80 -23.39
C GLY A 600 -34.13 1.60 -24.09
N GLU A 601 -33.18 0.92 -23.46
CA GLU A 601 -32.50 -0.28 -23.98
C GLU A 601 -31.85 -1.08 -22.84
N GLU A 602 -31.60 -2.36 -23.13
CA GLU A 602 -30.83 -3.24 -22.25
C GLU A 602 -29.33 -3.07 -22.46
N PHE A 603 -28.56 -3.06 -21.39
CA PHE A 603 -27.09 -2.95 -21.39
C PHE A 603 -26.51 -3.51 -20.10
N ASN A 604 -25.21 -3.79 -20.07
CA ASN A 604 -24.57 -4.26 -18.85
C ASN A 604 -24.33 -3.07 -17.88
N ILE A 605 -25.19 -2.95 -16.86
CA ILE A 605 -25.15 -1.90 -15.82
C ILE A 605 -23.83 -1.95 -15.02
N ASN A 606 -23.25 -3.15 -14.86
CA ASN A 606 -21.96 -3.35 -14.18
C ASN A 606 -20.76 -2.99 -15.05
N SER A 607 -20.94 -2.67 -16.34
CA SER A 607 -19.88 -2.20 -17.21
C SER A 607 -19.77 -0.67 -17.17
N PRO A 608 -18.73 -0.08 -16.52
CA PRO A 608 -18.55 1.37 -16.47
C PRO A 608 -18.50 2.01 -17.85
N LYS A 609 -18.00 1.26 -18.84
CA LYS A 609 -17.90 1.74 -20.24
C LYS A 609 -19.28 1.85 -20.89
N GLN A 610 -20.12 0.81 -20.77
CA GLN A 610 -21.47 0.83 -21.35
C GLN A 610 -22.35 1.84 -20.63
N LEU A 611 -22.34 1.83 -19.30
CA LEU A 611 -23.07 2.79 -18.50
C LEU A 611 -22.68 4.24 -18.83
N GLY A 612 -21.37 4.51 -18.99
CA GLY A 612 -20.90 5.85 -19.36
C GLY A 612 -21.43 6.31 -20.73
N VAL A 613 -21.53 5.40 -21.72
CA VAL A 613 -22.12 5.70 -23.03
C VAL A 613 -23.62 6.01 -22.89
N ILE A 614 -24.35 5.22 -22.11
CA ILE A 614 -25.80 5.48 -21.87
C ILE A 614 -26.01 6.84 -21.24
N LEU A 615 -25.36 7.14 -20.11
CA LEU A 615 -25.60 8.34 -19.34
C LEU A 615 -25.12 9.62 -20.05
N PHE A 616 -23.94 9.60 -20.66
CA PHE A 616 -23.29 10.81 -21.15
C PHE A 616 -23.35 11.00 -22.67
N GLU A 617 -23.53 9.95 -23.49
CA GLU A 617 -23.64 10.08 -24.92
C GLU A 617 -25.10 10.02 -25.38
N LYS A 618 -25.91 9.07 -24.86
CA LYS A 618 -27.30 8.89 -25.27
C LYS A 618 -28.26 9.80 -24.50
N MET A 619 -28.22 9.76 -23.17
CA MET A 619 -29.06 10.60 -22.31
C MET A 619 -28.53 12.02 -22.15
N LYS A 620 -27.24 12.26 -22.46
CA LYS A 620 -26.58 13.59 -22.46
C LYS A 620 -26.62 14.28 -21.11
N LEU A 621 -26.47 13.52 -20.01
CA LEU A 621 -26.42 14.08 -18.67
C LEU A 621 -25.19 14.99 -18.49
N PRO A 622 -25.29 16.06 -17.66
CA PRO A 622 -24.19 16.99 -17.42
C PRO A 622 -23.03 16.36 -16.64
N PHE A 623 -21.95 17.12 -16.39
CA PHE A 623 -20.80 16.75 -15.54
C PHE A 623 -20.01 15.49 -15.99
N ALA A 624 -20.00 15.18 -17.29
CA ALA A 624 -19.21 14.07 -17.82
C ALA A 624 -17.70 14.24 -17.56
N LYS A 625 -17.13 13.42 -16.68
CA LYS A 625 -15.68 13.35 -16.43
C LYS A 625 -15.08 12.23 -17.27
N LYS A 626 -14.23 12.57 -18.25
CA LYS A 626 -13.51 11.57 -19.07
C LYS A 626 -12.26 11.07 -18.37
N THR A 627 -12.06 9.78 -18.43
CA THR A 627 -10.85 9.07 -18.01
C THR A 627 -10.11 8.50 -19.24
N LYS A 628 -8.93 7.93 -19.05
CA LYS A 628 -8.17 7.27 -20.14
C LYS A 628 -8.97 6.12 -20.82
N THR A 629 -9.93 5.52 -20.11
CA THR A 629 -10.68 4.34 -20.54
C THR A 629 -12.16 4.63 -20.89
N GLY A 630 -12.62 5.88 -20.78
CA GLY A 630 -13.99 6.29 -21.03
C GLY A 630 -14.53 7.28 -20.01
N TYR A 631 -15.85 7.35 -19.87
CA TYR A 631 -16.48 8.21 -18.86
C TYR A 631 -16.37 7.60 -17.47
N SER A 632 -16.13 8.44 -16.46
CA SER A 632 -16.19 8.02 -15.06
C SER A 632 -17.65 7.84 -14.63
N THR A 633 -17.96 6.69 -14.08
CA THR A 633 -19.27 6.39 -13.46
C THR A 633 -19.09 6.07 -11.98
N SER A 634 -18.08 6.67 -11.32
CA SER A 634 -17.86 6.51 -9.87
C SER A 634 -19.05 7.05 -9.08
N ALA A 635 -19.23 6.58 -7.86
CA ALA A 635 -20.33 7.00 -6.97
C ALA A 635 -20.36 8.54 -6.84
N ASP A 636 -19.20 9.19 -6.65
CA ASP A 636 -19.12 10.66 -6.51
C ASP A 636 -19.63 11.42 -7.74
N ILE A 637 -19.46 10.85 -8.95
CA ILE A 637 -19.98 11.48 -10.18
C ILE A 637 -21.48 11.24 -10.28
N LEU A 638 -21.94 10.03 -9.96
CA LEU A 638 -23.37 9.70 -9.98
C LEU A 638 -24.16 10.47 -8.90
N ASP A 639 -23.60 10.64 -7.70
CA ASP A 639 -24.25 11.42 -6.65
C ASP A 639 -24.50 12.88 -7.04
N LYS A 640 -23.57 13.50 -7.78
CA LYS A 640 -23.76 14.84 -8.36
C LYS A 640 -24.90 14.91 -9.39
N LEU A 641 -25.25 13.80 -9.97
CA LEU A 641 -26.32 13.66 -10.97
C LEU A 641 -27.62 13.17 -10.37
N ARG A 642 -27.71 12.95 -9.06
CA ARG A 642 -28.86 12.35 -8.38
C ARG A 642 -30.19 13.07 -8.65
N SER A 643 -30.15 14.39 -8.80
CA SER A 643 -31.34 15.22 -9.09
C SER A 643 -31.59 15.44 -10.58
N GLU A 644 -30.68 15.05 -11.47
CA GLU A 644 -30.77 15.35 -12.90
C GLU A 644 -31.67 14.37 -13.66
N ASP A 645 -31.68 13.11 -13.25
CA ASP A 645 -32.49 12.08 -13.91
C ASP A 645 -32.84 10.93 -12.94
N PRO A 646 -34.08 10.40 -12.96
CA PRO A 646 -34.51 9.30 -12.11
C PRO A 646 -33.75 7.98 -12.30
N ILE A 647 -33.01 7.79 -13.38
CA ILE A 647 -32.15 6.62 -13.60
C ILE A 647 -31.01 6.57 -12.58
N ILE A 648 -30.48 7.73 -12.17
CA ILE A 648 -29.28 7.81 -11.32
C ILE A 648 -29.51 7.20 -9.92
N PRO A 649 -30.54 7.58 -9.16
CA PRO A 649 -30.87 6.91 -7.90
C PRO A 649 -30.99 5.40 -8.04
N LYS A 650 -31.63 4.93 -9.13
CA LYS A 650 -31.80 3.49 -9.39
C LYS A 650 -30.49 2.77 -9.66
N ILE A 651 -29.55 3.39 -10.40
CA ILE A 651 -28.22 2.83 -10.62
C ILE A 651 -27.42 2.77 -9.32
N LEU A 652 -27.48 3.80 -8.49
CA LEU A 652 -26.81 3.82 -7.20
C LEU A 652 -27.38 2.71 -6.28
N GLU A 653 -28.68 2.58 -6.19
CA GLU A 653 -29.36 1.51 -5.43
C GLU A 653 -29.00 0.13 -5.98
N TYR A 654 -29.05 -0.08 -7.29
CA TYR A 654 -28.66 -1.32 -7.95
C TYR A 654 -27.25 -1.74 -7.58
N ARG A 655 -26.29 -0.82 -7.65
CA ARG A 655 -24.89 -1.10 -7.27
C ARG A 655 -24.74 -1.46 -5.80
N GLN A 656 -25.48 -0.79 -4.93
CA GLN A 656 -25.46 -1.06 -3.49
C GLN A 656 -26.03 -2.46 -3.19
N VAL A 657 -27.20 -2.79 -3.76
CA VAL A 657 -27.85 -4.08 -3.56
C VAL A 657 -27.02 -5.22 -4.16
N THR A 658 -26.48 -5.03 -5.37
CA THR A 658 -25.61 -6.03 -6.02
C THR A 658 -24.33 -6.27 -5.21
N LYS A 659 -23.73 -5.23 -4.66
CA LYS A 659 -22.56 -5.36 -3.79
C LYS A 659 -22.91 -6.11 -2.50
N LEU A 660 -24.04 -5.78 -1.88
CA LEU A 660 -24.50 -6.43 -0.66
C LEU A 660 -24.71 -7.94 -0.91
N LYS A 661 -25.38 -8.27 -2.02
CA LYS A 661 -25.60 -9.67 -2.42
C LYS A 661 -24.28 -10.40 -2.66
N SER A 662 -23.45 -9.89 -3.58
CA SER A 662 -22.24 -10.60 -4.01
C SER A 662 -21.16 -10.70 -2.93
N THR A 663 -21.01 -9.68 -2.10
CA THR A 663 -19.95 -9.63 -1.08
C THR A 663 -20.35 -10.40 0.18
N TYR A 664 -21.62 -10.26 0.61
CA TYR A 664 -22.05 -10.79 1.89
C TYR A 664 -23.01 -11.98 1.73
N ALA A 665 -24.17 -11.80 1.07
CA ALA A 665 -25.17 -12.88 1.04
C ALA A 665 -24.64 -14.13 0.32
N ASP A 666 -23.93 -13.97 -0.81
CA ASP A 666 -23.30 -15.07 -1.55
C ASP A 666 -21.84 -15.33 -1.13
N GLY A 667 -21.19 -14.32 -0.57
CA GLY A 667 -19.75 -14.37 -0.25
C GLY A 667 -19.42 -14.89 1.14
N LEU A 668 -20.29 -14.73 2.14
CA LEU A 668 -20.04 -15.21 3.51
C LEU A 668 -20.22 -16.71 3.69
N PRO A 669 -21.17 -17.41 3.01
CA PRO A 669 -21.38 -18.83 3.25
C PRO A 669 -20.12 -19.70 3.12
N VAL A 670 -19.15 -19.30 2.28
CA VAL A 670 -17.91 -20.04 2.09
C VAL A 670 -17.00 -20.00 3.33
N TYR A 671 -17.22 -19.04 4.23
CA TYR A 671 -16.44 -18.89 5.45
C TYR A 671 -17.08 -19.54 6.67
N ILE A 672 -18.32 -20.03 6.56
CA ILE A 672 -18.95 -20.78 7.64
C ILE A 672 -18.32 -22.17 7.66
N GLU A 673 -17.67 -22.51 8.76
CA GLU A 673 -16.96 -23.77 8.95
C GLU A 673 -17.90 -24.86 9.52
N GLU A 674 -17.39 -26.06 9.76
CA GLU A 674 -18.18 -27.22 10.20
C GLU A 674 -18.82 -27.01 11.59
N ASP A 675 -18.18 -26.19 12.44
CA ASP A 675 -18.72 -25.80 13.76
C ASP A 675 -19.82 -24.74 13.69
N GLY A 676 -20.17 -24.26 12.47
CA GLY A 676 -21.17 -23.22 12.24
C GLY A 676 -20.66 -21.80 12.51
N ARG A 677 -19.34 -21.60 12.63
CA ARG A 677 -18.75 -20.29 12.93
C ARG A 677 -17.95 -19.74 11.76
N ILE A 678 -17.73 -18.45 11.78
CA ILE A 678 -16.85 -17.74 10.86
C ILE A 678 -15.61 -17.33 11.65
N HIS A 679 -14.45 -17.85 11.27
CA HIS A 679 -13.14 -17.52 11.83
C HIS A 679 -12.45 -16.48 10.96
N GLY A 680 -12.78 -15.20 11.22
CA GLY A 680 -12.16 -14.07 10.51
C GLY A 680 -10.73 -13.83 11.00
N LYS A 681 -9.91 -13.16 10.17
CA LYS A 681 -8.57 -12.75 10.55
C LYS A 681 -8.55 -11.27 10.92
N PHE A 682 -7.93 -10.94 12.06
CA PHE A 682 -7.71 -9.57 12.52
C PHE A 682 -6.24 -9.18 12.30
N ASN A 683 -5.99 -8.06 11.65
CA ASN A 683 -4.65 -7.60 11.35
C ASN A 683 -4.33 -6.36 12.20
N GLN A 684 -3.23 -6.44 12.93
CA GLN A 684 -2.78 -5.41 13.87
C GLN A 684 -1.77 -4.44 13.23
N THR A 685 -1.04 -4.87 12.21
CA THR A 685 0.12 -4.18 11.61
C THR A 685 -0.18 -3.50 10.27
N ILE A 686 -1.47 -3.28 9.90
CA ILE A 686 -1.85 -2.73 8.58
C ILE A 686 -2.18 -1.25 8.64
N THR A 687 -2.91 -0.78 9.65
CA THR A 687 -3.38 0.60 9.68
C THR A 687 -2.34 1.51 10.31
N ALA A 688 -2.11 2.69 9.74
CA ALA A 688 -1.16 3.64 10.30
C ALA A 688 -1.67 4.36 11.58
N THR A 689 -2.93 4.14 11.98
CA THR A 689 -3.56 4.78 13.15
C THR A 689 -3.62 3.88 14.39
N GLY A 690 -3.19 2.64 14.30
CA GLY A 690 -3.34 1.66 15.39
C GLY A 690 -4.69 0.92 15.41
N ARG A 691 -5.64 1.26 14.53
CA ARG A 691 -6.89 0.50 14.41
C ARG A 691 -6.61 -0.91 13.92
N ILE A 692 -7.37 -1.87 14.42
CA ILE A 692 -7.38 -3.25 13.94
C ILE A 692 -8.14 -3.29 12.61
N SER A 693 -7.69 -4.07 11.65
CA SER A 693 -8.43 -4.34 10.42
C SER A 693 -8.82 -5.81 10.34
N SER A 694 -9.92 -6.11 9.68
CA SER A 694 -10.43 -7.49 9.53
C SER A 694 -10.39 -7.93 8.07
N THR A 695 -10.00 -9.20 7.87
CA THR A 695 -9.96 -9.85 6.54
C THR A 695 -10.44 -11.29 6.64
N ASP A 696 -10.79 -11.88 5.52
CA ASP A 696 -11.12 -13.28 5.35
C ASP A 696 -12.20 -13.83 6.31
N PRO A 697 -13.40 -13.22 6.43
CA PRO A 697 -13.92 -12.05 5.72
C PRO A 697 -13.73 -10.75 6.51
N ASN A 698 -13.88 -9.58 5.83
CA ASN A 698 -13.91 -8.31 6.52
C ASN A 698 -15.29 -8.07 7.16
N LEU A 699 -15.40 -8.38 8.45
CA LEU A 699 -16.64 -8.20 9.24
C LEU A 699 -16.84 -6.76 9.72
N GLN A 700 -15.79 -5.94 9.76
CA GLN A 700 -15.85 -4.54 10.17
C GLN A 700 -16.51 -3.62 9.13
N ASN A 701 -16.67 -4.10 7.89
CA ASN A 701 -17.25 -3.31 6.78
C ASN A 701 -18.70 -3.68 6.46
N ILE A 702 -19.42 -4.36 7.35
CA ILE A 702 -20.85 -4.65 7.19
C ILE A 702 -21.61 -3.32 7.21
N PRO A 703 -22.40 -2.99 6.15
CA PRO A 703 -23.04 -1.68 6.05
C PRO A 703 -24.11 -1.47 7.12
N ILE A 704 -23.97 -0.45 7.96
CA ILE A 704 -24.95 -0.10 9.01
C ILE A 704 -25.86 1.06 8.62
N ARG A 705 -25.50 1.87 7.63
CA ARG A 705 -26.28 3.06 7.21
C ARG A 705 -27.54 2.72 6.40
N MET A 706 -27.59 1.55 5.82
CA MET A 706 -28.71 1.07 5.02
C MET A 706 -29.47 -0.01 5.80
N GLU A 707 -30.78 0.03 5.81
CA GLU A 707 -31.59 -0.97 6.49
C GLU A 707 -31.31 -2.39 6.00
N LEU A 708 -31.19 -2.60 4.66
CA LEU A 708 -30.83 -3.90 4.10
C LEU A 708 -29.44 -4.37 4.54
N GLY A 709 -28.50 -3.44 4.74
CA GLY A 709 -27.17 -3.77 5.24
C GLY A 709 -27.19 -4.13 6.72
N ARG A 710 -27.96 -3.38 7.53
CA ARG A 710 -28.16 -3.68 8.97
C ARG A 710 -28.77 -5.07 9.17
N GLN A 711 -29.73 -5.45 8.36
CA GLN A 711 -30.35 -6.77 8.43
C GLN A 711 -29.38 -7.93 8.20
N LEU A 712 -28.21 -7.68 7.57
CA LEU A 712 -27.15 -8.66 7.46
C LEU A 712 -26.62 -9.10 8.84
N ARG A 713 -26.62 -8.22 9.83
CA ARG A 713 -26.21 -8.54 11.19
C ARG A 713 -27.07 -9.62 11.86
N LYS A 714 -28.30 -9.91 11.36
CA LYS A 714 -29.14 -11.03 11.81
C LYS A 714 -28.54 -12.40 11.51
N VAL A 715 -27.57 -12.47 10.60
CA VAL A 715 -26.84 -13.70 10.26
C VAL A 715 -26.01 -14.19 11.45
N PHE A 716 -25.47 -13.23 12.21
CA PHE A 716 -24.62 -13.54 13.34
C PHE A 716 -25.48 -13.74 14.57
N THR A 717 -25.41 -14.96 15.11
CA THR A 717 -26.17 -15.39 16.26
C THR A 717 -25.22 -15.93 17.33
N PRO A 718 -25.60 -15.85 18.62
CA PRO A 718 -24.84 -16.53 19.65
C PRO A 718 -25.04 -18.03 19.58
N ARG A 719 -24.30 -18.79 20.37
CA ARG A 719 -24.56 -20.21 20.61
C ARG A 719 -25.99 -20.43 21.11
N ARG A 720 -26.46 -21.62 20.98
CA ARG A 720 -27.78 -21.99 21.51
C ARG A 720 -27.84 -21.74 23.02
N ASP A 721 -28.92 -21.13 23.47
CA ASP A 721 -29.19 -20.76 24.88
C ASP A 721 -28.21 -19.70 25.43
N TRP A 722 -27.56 -18.95 24.54
CA TRP A 722 -26.68 -17.80 24.81
C TRP A 722 -27.25 -16.51 24.18
N VAL A 723 -26.71 -15.36 24.58
CA VAL A 723 -27.04 -14.04 24.05
C VAL A 723 -25.78 -13.30 23.58
N PHE A 724 -25.96 -12.32 22.71
CA PHE A 724 -24.97 -11.30 22.47
C PHE A 724 -25.22 -10.10 23.39
N LEU A 725 -24.10 -9.56 23.91
CA LEU A 725 -24.04 -8.22 24.46
C LEU A 725 -23.09 -7.41 23.57
N ASP A 726 -23.59 -6.33 23.02
CA ASP A 726 -22.84 -5.39 22.21
C ASP A 726 -22.60 -4.11 23.03
N ALA A 727 -21.35 -3.79 23.25
CA ALA A 727 -20.94 -2.65 24.03
C ALA A 727 -20.22 -1.63 23.13
N ASP A 728 -20.81 -0.47 22.92
CA ASP A 728 -20.30 0.58 22.03
C ASP A 728 -19.98 1.84 22.81
N TYR A 729 -18.87 2.49 22.47
CA TYR A 729 -18.50 3.79 23.02
C TYR A 729 -19.32 4.90 22.39
N SER A 730 -20.04 5.65 23.20
CA SER A 730 -20.73 6.85 22.74
C SER A 730 -19.73 7.95 22.38
N GLN A 731 -19.51 8.17 21.07
CA GLN A 731 -18.73 9.28 20.49
C GLN A 731 -17.30 9.39 21.02
N ILE A 732 -16.56 8.29 21.11
CA ILE A 732 -15.21 8.25 21.71
C ILE A 732 -14.25 9.28 21.13
N GLU A 733 -14.22 9.48 19.82
CA GLU A 733 -13.29 10.43 19.17
C GLU A 733 -13.55 11.89 19.59
N LEU A 734 -14.81 12.26 19.80
CA LEU A 734 -15.14 13.61 20.30
C LEU A 734 -14.82 13.78 21.80
N ARG A 735 -14.96 12.73 22.59
CA ARG A 735 -14.55 12.70 24.00
C ARG A 735 -13.04 12.79 24.14
N VAL A 736 -12.31 12.08 23.30
CA VAL A 736 -10.84 12.20 23.20
C VAL A 736 -10.45 13.62 22.77
N LEU A 737 -11.14 14.22 21.79
CA LEU A 737 -10.88 15.60 21.39
C LEU A 737 -11.16 16.57 22.54
N ALA A 738 -12.24 16.38 23.30
CA ALA A 738 -12.54 17.21 24.47
C ALA A 738 -11.42 17.17 25.51
N HIS A 739 -10.94 15.96 25.83
CA HIS A 739 -9.84 15.76 26.75
C HIS A 739 -8.54 16.41 26.27
N LEU A 740 -8.12 16.10 25.04
CA LEU A 740 -6.83 16.53 24.50
C LEU A 740 -6.77 18.04 24.23
N SER A 741 -7.88 18.65 23.80
CA SER A 741 -7.96 20.09 23.59
C SER A 741 -8.11 20.91 24.90
N GLY A 742 -8.64 20.26 25.95
CA GLY A 742 -8.98 20.93 27.20
C GLY A 742 -10.07 21.98 27.06
N ASP A 743 -10.90 21.90 26.00
CA ASP A 743 -11.96 22.90 25.77
C ASP A 743 -13.04 22.83 26.86
N PRO A 744 -13.23 23.91 27.65
CA PRO A 744 -14.10 23.88 28.82
C PRO A 744 -15.57 23.67 28.43
N GLU A 745 -16.01 24.27 27.34
CA GLU A 745 -17.40 24.18 26.88
C GLU A 745 -17.77 22.77 26.42
N LEU A 746 -16.83 22.12 25.74
CA LEU A 746 -17.02 20.75 25.28
C LEU A 746 -16.94 19.76 26.46
N ILE A 747 -16.01 19.96 27.39
CA ILE A 747 -15.90 19.16 28.62
C ILE A 747 -17.15 19.28 29.49
N GLU A 748 -17.66 20.50 29.69
CA GLU A 748 -18.86 20.71 30.50
C GLU A 748 -20.09 20.05 29.87
N ALA A 749 -20.23 20.15 28.53
CA ALA A 749 -21.35 19.52 27.82
C ALA A 749 -21.39 17.99 28.02
N TYR A 750 -20.23 17.35 28.01
CA TYR A 750 -20.14 15.91 28.30
C TYR A 750 -20.35 15.55 29.76
N ARG A 751 -19.85 16.35 30.69
CA ARG A 751 -20.08 16.15 32.14
C ARG A 751 -21.54 16.32 32.56
N GLU A 752 -22.28 17.19 31.86
CA GLU A 752 -23.70 17.39 32.07
C GLU A 752 -24.58 16.42 31.26
N ASN A 753 -23.98 15.47 30.55
CA ASN A 753 -24.67 14.50 29.70
C ASN A 753 -25.63 15.15 28.68
N LYS A 754 -25.20 16.27 28.08
CA LYS A 754 -25.97 16.98 27.05
C LYS A 754 -25.71 16.34 25.68
N ASP A 755 -26.76 16.29 24.82
CA ASP A 755 -26.57 15.98 23.42
C ASP A 755 -25.61 16.99 22.78
N ILE A 756 -24.35 16.51 22.53
CA ILE A 756 -23.27 17.37 22.03
C ILE A 756 -23.58 17.98 20.67
N HIS A 757 -24.27 17.24 19.79
CA HIS A 757 -24.64 17.77 18.48
C HIS A 757 -25.70 18.84 18.56
N ARG A 758 -26.65 18.69 19.49
CA ARG A 758 -27.67 19.68 19.78
C ARG A 758 -27.05 20.89 20.49
N SER A 759 -26.13 20.69 21.42
CA SER A 759 -25.38 21.75 22.12
C SER A 759 -24.54 22.56 21.11
N THR A 760 -23.80 21.88 20.22
CA THR A 760 -23.05 22.56 19.16
C THR A 760 -23.99 23.31 18.21
N ALA A 761 -25.12 22.74 17.82
CA ALA A 761 -26.11 23.39 16.95
C ALA A 761 -26.66 24.66 17.61
N SER A 762 -27.07 24.57 18.89
CA SER A 762 -27.56 25.71 19.66
C SER A 762 -26.58 26.89 19.66
N LYS A 763 -25.31 26.62 19.88
CA LYS A 763 -24.25 27.61 19.94
C LYS A 763 -23.88 28.16 18.56
N VAL A 764 -23.64 27.30 17.59
CA VAL A 764 -23.22 27.64 16.21
C VAL A 764 -24.33 28.38 15.45
N PHE A 765 -25.60 28.01 15.64
CA PHE A 765 -26.73 28.65 14.96
C PHE A 765 -27.41 29.75 15.82
N HIS A 766 -26.92 29.97 17.05
CA HIS A 766 -27.49 30.95 18.01
C HIS A 766 -29.00 30.73 18.28
N VAL A 767 -29.40 29.46 18.45
CA VAL A 767 -30.77 29.04 18.72
C VAL A 767 -30.84 28.41 20.12
N PRO A 768 -31.89 28.65 20.92
CA PRO A 768 -32.06 27.96 22.21
C PRO A 768 -31.96 26.45 22.06
N PHE A 769 -31.34 25.75 23.02
CA PHE A 769 -31.11 24.32 22.96
C PHE A 769 -32.38 23.50 22.63
N ASP A 770 -33.53 23.87 23.25
CA ASP A 770 -34.81 23.20 23.05
C ASP A 770 -35.46 23.50 21.68
N GLU A 771 -35.03 24.56 21.01
CA GLU A 771 -35.55 24.98 19.69
C GLU A 771 -34.70 24.50 18.51
N VAL A 772 -33.61 23.78 18.80
CA VAL A 772 -32.73 23.21 17.76
C VAL A 772 -33.51 22.21 16.94
N THR A 773 -33.60 22.44 15.64
CA THR A 773 -34.24 21.51 14.70
C THR A 773 -33.36 20.30 14.39
N ASP A 774 -33.98 19.20 13.96
CA ASP A 774 -33.27 17.98 13.55
C ASP A 774 -32.28 18.24 12.41
N LEU A 775 -32.59 19.16 11.49
CA LEU A 775 -31.68 19.57 10.43
C LEU A 775 -30.44 20.27 11.00
N GLN A 776 -30.63 21.21 11.93
CA GLN A 776 -29.50 21.90 12.58
C GLN A 776 -28.63 20.94 13.39
N ARG A 777 -29.27 20.03 14.14
CA ARG A 777 -28.58 18.97 14.88
C ARG A 777 -27.74 18.07 13.93
N ARG A 778 -28.35 17.66 12.80
CA ARG A 778 -27.63 16.87 11.77
C ARG A 778 -26.46 17.63 11.16
N ASN A 779 -26.64 18.89 10.85
CA ASN A 779 -25.57 19.75 10.33
C ASN A 779 -24.44 19.91 11.35
N ALA A 780 -24.76 20.14 12.62
CA ALA A 780 -23.77 20.20 13.69
C ALA A 780 -23.06 18.86 13.89
N LYS A 781 -23.75 17.71 13.74
CA LYS A 781 -23.12 16.39 13.76
C LYS A 781 -22.07 16.27 12.64
N ALA A 782 -22.39 16.70 11.43
CA ALA A 782 -21.42 16.65 10.31
C ALA A 782 -20.23 17.60 10.54
N VAL A 783 -20.45 18.77 11.16
CA VAL A 783 -19.37 19.69 11.53
C VAL A 783 -18.50 19.06 12.62
N ASN A 784 -19.07 18.54 13.71
CA ASN A 784 -18.33 17.92 14.81
C ASN A 784 -17.39 16.80 14.31
N PHE A 785 -17.90 15.85 13.53
CA PHE A 785 -17.08 14.80 12.95
C PHE A 785 -16.12 15.32 11.87
N GLY A 786 -16.60 16.28 11.05
CA GLY A 786 -15.74 16.89 10.04
C GLY A 786 -14.50 17.55 10.63
N ILE A 787 -14.62 18.23 11.76
CA ILE A 787 -13.49 18.86 12.46
C ILE A 787 -12.48 17.81 12.94
N VAL A 788 -12.93 16.71 13.54
CA VAL A 788 -12.05 15.59 13.95
C VAL A 788 -11.27 15.03 12.77
N TYR A 789 -11.89 14.96 11.59
CA TYR A 789 -11.24 14.45 10.37
C TYR A 789 -10.51 15.53 9.54
N GLY A 790 -10.43 16.77 10.05
CA GLY A 790 -9.78 17.88 9.35
C GLY A 790 -10.46 18.25 8.02
N ILE A 791 -11.80 18.23 8.00
CA ILE A 791 -12.58 18.49 6.78
C ILE A 791 -12.37 19.91 6.26
N SER A 792 -12.24 20.07 4.95
CA SER A 792 -12.21 21.38 4.30
C SER A 792 -13.62 21.94 4.11
N SER A 793 -13.73 23.29 4.00
CA SER A 793 -15.01 23.94 3.66
C SER A 793 -15.63 23.42 2.37
N PHE A 794 -14.83 22.93 1.43
CA PHE A 794 -15.30 22.28 0.23
C PHE A 794 -15.93 20.91 0.52
N GLY A 795 -15.27 20.08 1.31
CA GLY A 795 -15.80 18.76 1.71
C GLY A 795 -17.07 18.88 2.52
N LEU A 796 -17.06 19.74 3.56
CA LEU A 796 -18.24 19.98 4.39
C LEU A 796 -19.41 20.55 3.57
N GLY A 797 -19.12 21.44 2.61
CA GLY A 797 -20.16 21.94 1.70
C GLY A 797 -20.82 20.86 0.85
N GLN A 798 -20.05 19.84 0.44
CA GLN A 798 -20.60 18.69 -0.27
C GLN A 798 -21.46 17.80 0.64
N ASP A 799 -20.97 17.52 1.86
CA ASP A 799 -21.67 16.64 2.81
C ASP A 799 -23.01 17.24 3.27
N LEU A 800 -23.05 18.55 3.47
CA LEU A 800 -24.25 19.27 3.90
C LEU A 800 -25.13 19.75 2.73
N ASN A 801 -24.66 19.60 1.49
CA ASN A 801 -25.30 20.16 0.29
C ASN A 801 -25.54 21.70 0.39
N VAL A 802 -24.52 22.42 0.88
CA VAL A 802 -24.50 23.88 1.01
C VAL A 802 -23.35 24.48 0.21
N SER A 803 -23.37 25.79 0.01
CA SER A 803 -22.26 26.46 -0.66
C SER A 803 -20.97 26.41 0.20
N ARG A 804 -19.80 26.45 -0.48
CA ARG A 804 -18.50 26.50 0.20
C ARG A 804 -18.41 27.62 1.24
N LYS A 805 -19.01 28.79 0.94
CA LYS A 805 -19.02 29.95 1.86
C LYS A 805 -19.84 29.71 3.12
N GLU A 806 -20.98 29.01 2.97
CA GLU A 806 -21.79 28.64 4.14
C GLU A 806 -21.09 27.59 5.00
N ALA A 807 -20.44 26.59 4.37
CA ALA A 807 -19.64 25.60 5.09
C ALA A 807 -18.45 26.24 5.81
N GLU A 808 -17.77 27.22 5.18
CA GLU A 808 -16.69 27.99 5.79
C GLU A 808 -17.19 28.76 7.03
N LYS A 809 -18.36 29.41 6.92
CA LYS A 809 -18.99 30.09 8.05
C LYS A 809 -19.34 29.15 9.20
N PHE A 810 -19.79 27.92 8.91
CA PHE A 810 -20.06 26.93 9.96
C PHE A 810 -18.78 26.49 10.68
N ILE A 811 -17.66 26.31 9.96
CA ILE A 811 -16.37 26.00 10.54
C ILE A 811 -15.86 27.17 11.40
N GLU A 812 -15.99 28.42 10.93
CA GLU A 812 -15.61 29.61 11.68
C GLU A 812 -16.40 29.71 12.98
N GLN A 813 -17.74 29.63 12.91
CA GLN A 813 -18.61 29.67 14.08
C GLN A 813 -18.34 28.56 15.08
N TYR A 814 -17.98 27.35 14.58
CA TYR A 814 -17.56 26.24 15.44
C TYR A 814 -16.30 26.58 16.22
N PHE A 815 -15.29 27.14 15.58
CA PHE A 815 -14.03 27.52 16.25
C PHE A 815 -14.18 28.78 17.13
N GLU A 816 -15.13 29.65 16.84
CA GLU A 816 -15.50 30.74 17.75
C GLU A 816 -16.14 30.19 19.02
N THR A 817 -16.93 29.11 18.89
CA THR A 817 -17.58 28.44 20.04
C THR A 817 -16.59 27.62 20.86
N TYR A 818 -15.65 26.93 20.18
CA TYR A 818 -14.66 26.03 20.79
C TYR A 818 -13.22 26.47 20.46
N PRO A 819 -12.74 27.59 20.98
CA PRO A 819 -11.44 28.16 20.58
C PRO A 819 -10.24 27.32 21.01
N ALA A 820 -10.37 26.55 22.10
CA ALA A 820 -9.29 25.64 22.52
C ALA A 820 -9.09 24.50 21.56
N ILE A 821 -10.14 24.01 20.91
CA ILE A 821 -10.02 22.98 19.85
C ILE A 821 -9.19 23.52 18.69
N LYS A 822 -9.47 24.76 18.23
CA LYS A 822 -8.68 25.34 17.13
C LYS A 822 -7.21 25.47 17.52
N THR A 823 -6.92 25.98 18.71
CA THR A 823 -5.55 26.12 19.20
C THR A 823 -4.83 24.76 19.26
N TYR A 824 -5.53 23.75 19.73
CA TYR A 824 -5.00 22.39 19.81
C TYR A 824 -4.70 21.81 18.43
N LEU A 825 -5.64 21.88 17.49
CA LEU A 825 -5.45 21.33 16.13
C LEU A 825 -4.34 22.05 15.36
N ASP A 826 -4.28 23.37 15.44
CA ASP A 826 -3.19 24.17 14.84
C ASP A 826 -1.84 23.78 15.47
N GLY A 827 -1.81 23.57 16.80
CA GLY A 827 -0.64 23.08 17.53
C GLY A 827 -0.18 21.69 17.10
N LEU A 828 -1.10 20.77 16.84
CA LEU A 828 -0.76 19.42 16.33
C LEU A 828 -0.06 19.49 14.96
N VAL A 829 -0.53 20.36 14.07
CA VAL A 829 0.10 20.54 12.75
C VAL A 829 1.50 21.13 12.88
N GLU A 830 1.68 22.13 13.77
CA GLU A 830 2.99 22.73 14.01
C GLU A 830 3.96 21.76 14.66
N ASP A 831 3.50 21.01 15.67
CA ASP A 831 4.27 19.95 16.33
C ASP A 831 4.71 18.86 15.34
N ALA A 832 3.77 18.36 14.54
CA ALA A 832 4.07 17.33 13.54
C ALA A 832 5.03 17.84 12.44
N ARG A 833 4.94 19.13 12.09
CA ARG A 833 5.90 19.75 11.14
C ARG A 833 7.31 19.85 11.72
N ASN A 834 7.43 20.10 13.02
CA ASN A 834 8.71 20.22 13.69
C ASN A 834 9.34 18.86 14.04
N LYS A 835 8.51 17.89 14.45
CA LYS A 835 8.95 16.57 14.94
C LYS A 835 9.00 15.50 13.81
N GLY A 836 8.27 15.73 12.71
CA GLY A 836 8.12 14.76 11.62
C GLY A 836 7.04 13.71 11.84
N TYR A 837 6.37 13.70 13.00
CA TYR A 837 5.34 12.73 13.34
C TYR A 837 4.23 13.32 14.20
N ALA A 838 3.04 12.70 14.17
CA ALA A 838 1.96 12.91 15.11
C ALA A 838 2.01 11.83 16.22
N LYS A 839 1.64 12.18 17.47
CA LYS A 839 1.73 11.28 18.64
C LYS A 839 0.36 11.19 19.35
N THR A 840 -0.06 9.96 19.74
CA THR A 840 -1.27 9.72 20.54
C THR A 840 -1.01 9.94 22.03
N MET A 841 -2.07 9.91 22.84
CA MET A 841 -2.00 9.97 24.32
C MET A 841 -1.13 8.84 24.90
N PHE A 842 -1.15 7.66 24.31
CA PHE A 842 -0.40 6.48 24.75
C PHE A 842 0.98 6.34 24.09
N GLY A 843 1.44 7.34 23.36
CA GLY A 843 2.79 7.36 22.82
C GLY A 843 2.93 6.89 21.38
N ARG A 844 1.88 6.30 20.78
CA ARG A 844 1.92 5.84 19.39
C ARG A 844 2.32 6.98 18.45
N ARG A 845 3.30 6.74 17.58
CA ARG A 845 3.77 7.72 16.60
C ARG A 845 3.32 7.35 15.19
N ARG A 846 2.92 8.38 14.45
CA ARG A 846 2.66 8.27 13.01
C ARG A 846 3.52 9.29 12.27
N PRO A 847 4.51 8.88 11.50
CA PRO A 847 5.27 9.79 10.63
C PRO A 847 4.35 10.52 9.64
N VAL A 848 4.63 11.81 9.38
CA VAL A 848 3.84 12.64 8.46
C VAL A 848 4.78 13.35 7.47
N PRO A 849 5.46 12.60 6.59
CA PRO A 849 6.41 13.17 5.63
C PRO A 849 5.75 14.15 4.65
N GLU A 850 4.44 14.04 4.41
CA GLU A 850 3.68 14.90 3.52
C GLU A 850 3.70 16.38 3.95
N LEU A 851 3.92 16.70 5.23
CA LEU A 851 3.99 18.07 5.73
C LEU A 851 5.18 18.86 5.16
N SER A 852 6.24 18.19 4.77
CA SER A 852 7.41 18.79 4.13
C SER A 852 7.30 18.89 2.61
N SER A 853 6.25 18.34 2.00
CA SER A 853 6.05 18.37 0.55
C SER A 853 5.82 19.79 0.03
N SER A 854 6.45 20.11 -1.09
CA SER A 854 6.19 21.35 -1.85
C SER A 854 4.81 21.34 -2.53
N ASN A 855 4.23 20.16 -2.76
CA ASN A 855 2.89 19.98 -3.32
C ASN A 855 1.82 20.36 -2.31
N PHE A 856 1.01 21.38 -2.64
CA PHE A 856 -0.08 21.86 -1.77
C PHE A 856 -1.08 20.76 -1.39
N MET A 857 -1.43 19.86 -2.33
CA MET A 857 -2.41 18.80 -2.05
C MET A 857 -1.87 17.76 -1.06
N GLN A 858 -0.60 17.36 -1.22
CA GLN A 858 0.07 16.45 -0.28
C GLN A 858 0.25 17.10 1.08
N ARG A 859 0.74 18.34 1.13
CA ARG A 859 0.87 19.07 2.39
C ARG A 859 -0.45 19.23 3.11
N SER A 860 -1.53 19.58 2.39
CA SER A 860 -2.88 19.68 2.97
C SER A 860 -3.41 18.31 3.43
N PHE A 861 -3.01 17.21 2.78
CA PHE A 861 -3.29 15.86 3.26
C PHE A 861 -2.52 15.59 4.56
N GLY A 862 -1.23 15.91 4.61
CA GLY A 862 -0.40 15.78 5.81
C GLY A 862 -0.94 16.58 7.00
N GLU A 863 -1.47 17.80 6.79
CA GLU A 863 -2.12 18.60 7.83
C GLU A 863 -3.34 17.88 8.42
N ARG A 864 -4.18 17.27 7.59
CA ARG A 864 -5.31 16.46 8.06
C ARG A 864 -4.85 15.21 8.82
N VAL A 865 -3.81 14.54 8.33
CA VAL A 865 -3.21 13.38 9.03
C VAL A 865 -2.70 13.80 10.41
N ALA A 866 -2.00 14.93 10.51
CA ALA A 866 -1.47 15.43 11.78
C ALA A 866 -2.57 15.76 12.79
N MET A 867 -3.70 16.32 12.35
CA MET A 867 -4.85 16.63 13.21
C MET A 867 -5.62 15.37 13.64
N ASN A 868 -5.85 14.44 12.72
CA ASN A 868 -6.69 13.27 12.96
C ASN A 868 -6.00 12.15 13.73
N SER A 869 -4.71 11.88 13.43
CA SER A 869 -4.01 10.70 13.95
C SER A 869 -3.92 10.64 15.47
N PRO A 870 -3.67 11.73 16.22
CA PRO A 870 -3.67 11.68 17.68
C PRO A 870 -5.02 11.32 18.27
N ILE A 871 -6.10 11.79 17.67
CA ILE A 871 -7.48 11.56 18.15
C ILE A 871 -7.90 10.12 17.83
N GLN A 872 -7.83 9.74 16.57
CA GLN A 872 -8.23 8.41 16.12
C GLN A 872 -7.34 7.30 16.69
N GLY A 873 -6.03 7.55 16.79
CA GLY A 873 -5.10 6.58 17.35
C GLY A 873 -5.30 6.42 18.86
N THR A 874 -5.58 7.49 19.61
CA THR A 874 -5.92 7.38 21.02
C THR A 874 -7.21 6.60 21.24
N ALA A 875 -8.24 6.82 20.41
CA ALA A 875 -9.46 6.02 20.46
C ALA A 875 -9.20 4.54 20.16
N ALA A 876 -8.31 4.25 19.19
CA ALA A 876 -7.90 2.87 18.88
C ALA A 876 -7.13 2.21 20.02
N ASP A 877 -6.30 2.95 20.74
CA ASP A 877 -5.60 2.43 21.91
C ASP A 877 -6.57 2.16 23.08
N ILE A 878 -7.55 3.06 23.31
CA ILE A 878 -8.58 2.88 24.35
C ILE A 878 -9.40 1.62 24.11
N ILE A 879 -9.88 1.35 22.90
CA ILE A 879 -10.66 0.13 22.64
C ILE A 879 -9.83 -1.14 22.80
N LYS A 880 -8.52 -1.11 22.50
CA LYS A 880 -7.61 -2.22 22.76
C LYS A 880 -7.47 -2.48 24.26
N ILE A 881 -7.26 -1.43 25.05
CA ILE A 881 -7.20 -1.52 26.51
C ILE A 881 -8.53 -2.08 27.04
N ALA A 882 -9.68 -1.56 26.60
CA ALA A 882 -11.00 -2.06 26.97
C ALA A 882 -11.16 -3.55 26.68
N MET A 883 -10.77 -4.00 25.48
CA MET A 883 -10.81 -5.42 25.09
C MET A 883 -9.95 -6.28 26.00
N ILE A 884 -8.76 -5.83 26.35
CA ILE A 884 -7.85 -6.52 27.27
C ILE A 884 -8.47 -6.60 28.67
N CYS A 885 -8.94 -5.47 29.24
CA CYS A 885 -9.52 -5.43 30.59
C CYS A 885 -10.79 -6.27 30.69
N VAL A 886 -11.71 -6.14 29.73
CA VAL A 886 -12.93 -6.98 29.69
C VAL A 886 -12.59 -8.46 29.63
N SER A 887 -11.67 -8.86 28.73
CA SER A 887 -11.31 -10.28 28.59
C SER A 887 -10.64 -10.84 29.85
N GLN A 888 -9.77 -10.05 30.48
CA GLN A 888 -9.14 -10.41 31.76
C GLN A 888 -10.16 -10.51 32.88
N LYS A 889 -11.12 -9.58 32.96
CA LYS A 889 -12.14 -9.56 34.00
C LYS A 889 -13.10 -10.72 33.88
N LEU A 890 -13.53 -11.06 32.65
CA LEU A 890 -14.33 -12.25 32.41
C LEU A 890 -13.62 -13.54 32.90
N LEU A 891 -12.30 -13.63 32.67
CA LEU A 891 -11.50 -14.75 33.15
C LEU A 891 -11.35 -14.77 34.67
N GLU A 892 -11.06 -13.61 35.30
CA GLU A 892 -10.93 -13.49 36.76
C GLU A 892 -12.21 -13.90 37.52
N GLU A 893 -13.38 -13.52 36.98
CA GLU A 893 -14.68 -13.89 37.57
C GLU A 893 -15.10 -15.33 37.22
N GLY A 894 -14.30 -16.05 36.43
CA GLY A 894 -14.57 -17.44 36.04
C GLY A 894 -15.78 -17.62 35.12
N LEU A 895 -16.12 -16.58 34.31
CA LEU A 895 -17.26 -16.58 33.42
C LEU A 895 -16.95 -17.31 32.11
N GLN A 896 -18.01 -17.94 31.54
CA GLN A 896 -17.92 -18.57 30.23
C GLN A 896 -18.00 -17.58 29.08
N ALA A 897 -18.53 -16.38 29.31
CA ALA A 897 -18.65 -15.32 28.32
C ALA A 897 -17.29 -14.98 27.67
N LYS A 898 -17.29 -14.69 26.36
CA LYS A 898 -16.09 -14.38 25.58
C LYS A 898 -16.33 -13.22 24.62
N VAL A 899 -15.33 -12.38 24.44
CA VAL A 899 -15.29 -11.38 23.37
C VAL A 899 -15.12 -12.13 22.03
N VAL A 900 -16.05 -11.92 21.09
CA VAL A 900 -16.04 -12.61 19.79
C VAL A 900 -15.68 -11.70 18.62
N LEU A 901 -15.99 -10.40 18.70
CA LEU A 901 -15.64 -9.41 17.68
C LEU A 901 -15.26 -8.08 18.33
N GLN A 902 -14.31 -7.40 17.72
CA GLN A 902 -14.04 -5.98 17.89
C GLN A 902 -14.29 -5.28 16.58
N VAL A 903 -15.21 -4.31 16.54
CA VAL A 903 -15.59 -3.57 15.33
C VAL A 903 -15.59 -2.08 15.64
N HIS A 904 -14.63 -1.33 15.06
CA HIS A 904 -14.44 0.12 15.30
C HIS A 904 -14.28 0.47 16.77
N ASP A 905 -15.33 0.91 17.44
CA ASP A 905 -15.43 1.33 18.83
C ASP A 905 -16.37 0.43 19.69
N GLU A 906 -16.80 -0.72 19.11
CA GLU A 906 -17.66 -1.69 19.77
C GLU A 906 -16.95 -3.01 20.10
N LEU A 907 -17.38 -3.67 21.19
CA LEU A 907 -17.03 -5.04 21.58
C LEU A 907 -18.28 -5.91 21.63
N LEU A 908 -18.29 -6.97 20.81
CA LEU A 908 -19.35 -7.97 20.84
C LEU A 908 -18.93 -9.15 21.71
N VAL A 909 -19.73 -9.42 22.74
CA VAL A 909 -19.50 -10.51 23.70
C VAL A 909 -20.61 -11.56 23.55
N GLU A 910 -20.22 -12.83 23.48
CA GLU A 910 -21.12 -13.97 23.50
C GLU A 910 -21.19 -14.51 24.95
N ALA A 911 -22.36 -14.57 25.57
CA ALA A 911 -22.51 -14.92 26.97
C ALA A 911 -23.70 -15.90 27.21
N PRO A 912 -23.57 -16.85 28.18
CA PRO A 912 -24.73 -17.58 28.66
C PRO A 912 -25.78 -16.65 29.26
N VAL A 913 -27.06 -16.97 29.09
CA VAL A 913 -28.18 -16.15 29.61
C VAL A 913 -28.05 -15.86 31.11
N GLU A 914 -27.58 -16.82 31.88
CA GLU A 914 -27.37 -16.66 33.32
C GLU A 914 -26.24 -15.72 33.73
N GLU A 915 -25.30 -15.43 32.82
CA GLU A 915 -24.18 -14.52 33.07
C GLU A 915 -24.45 -13.09 32.57
N THR A 916 -25.54 -12.83 31.85
CA THR A 916 -25.83 -11.59 31.12
C THR A 916 -25.67 -10.34 31.99
N GLU A 917 -26.31 -10.31 33.18
CA GLU A 917 -26.25 -9.15 34.08
C GLU A 917 -24.82 -8.87 34.55
N LYS A 918 -24.05 -9.93 34.88
CA LYS A 918 -22.68 -9.79 35.32
C LYS A 918 -21.74 -9.32 34.20
N VAL A 919 -21.95 -9.87 33.00
CA VAL A 919 -21.19 -9.46 31.80
C VAL A 919 -21.47 -8.02 31.43
N ARG A 920 -22.75 -7.58 31.50
CA ARG A 920 -23.13 -6.17 31.30
C ARG A 920 -22.42 -5.26 32.28
N GLU A 921 -22.41 -5.59 33.58
CA GLU A 921 -21.70 -4.83 34.60
C GLU A 921 -20.19 -4.72 34.29
N ILE A 922 -19.55 -5.82 33.86
CA ILE A 922 -18.15 -5.83 33.49
C ILE A 922 -17.89 -4.94 32.26
N LEU A 923 -18.71 -5.05 31.21
CA LEU A 923 -18.58 -4.22 30.01
C LEU A 923 -18.69 -2.75 30.35
N GLU A 924 -19.74 -2.34 31.10
CA GLU A 924 -19.93 -0.95 31.49
C GLU A 924 -18.78 -0.44 32.35
N GLN A 925 -18.25 -1.21 33.30
CA GLN A 925 -17.17 -0.78 34.19
C GLN A 925 -15.82 -0.77 33.51
N GLU A 926 -15.40 -1.86 32.86
CA GLU A 926 -14.06 -1.97 32.31
C GLU A 926 -13.85 -1.05 31.09
N MET A 927 -14.87 -0.91 30.24
CA MET A 927 -14.80 0.01 29.13
C MET A 927 -14.83 1.47 29.60
N ALA A 928 -15.68 1.83 30.57
CA ALA A 928 -15.73 3.20 31.09
C ALA A 928 -14.42 3.63 31.79
N HIS A 929 -13.64 2.69 32.30
CA HIS A 929 -12.38 2.96 33.01
C HIS A 929 -11.13 2.62 32.19
N ALA A 930 -11.27 2.26 30.92
CA ALA A 930 -10.14 1.92 30.06
C ALA A 930 -9.12 3.07 29.88
N ALA A 931 -9.52 4.33 30.12
CA ALA A 931 -8.65 5.49 30.11
C ALA A 931 -9.16 6.59 31.04
N GLU A 932 -8.24 7.34 31.66
CA GLU A 932 -8.59 8.53 32.45
C GLU A 932 -8.68 9.77 31.56
N LEU A 933 -9.91 10.17 31.22
CA LEU A 933 -10.16 11.38 30.45
C LEU A 933 -10.77 12.49 31.32
N ALA A 934 -10.71 13.73 30.83
CA ALA A 934 -11.38 14.89 31.47
C ALA A 934 -12.92 14.78 31.43
N VAL A 935 -13.44 13.88 30.58
CA VAL A 935 -14.86 13.59 30.40
C VAL A 935 -15.10 12.10 30.63
N PRO A 936 -16.28 11.68 31.10
CA PRO A 936 -16.58 10.25 31.25
C PRO A 936 -16.56 9.56 29.89
N LEU A 937 -16.10 8.31 29.85
CA LEU A 937 -16.34 7.40 28.73
C LEU A 937 -17.70 6.74 28.96
N GLU A 938 -18.67 7.06 28.12
CA GLU A 938 -19.99 6.42 28.17
C GLU A 938 -20.01 5.21 27.24
N VAL A 939 -20.58 4.14 27.77
CA VAL A 939 -20.72 2.84 27.10
C VAL A 939 -22.20 2.50 27.07
N GLU A 940 -22.71 2.22 25.90
CA GLU A 940 -24.06 1.69 25.70
C GLU A 940 -23.94 0.18 25.50
N VAL A 941 -24.66 -0.60 26.36
CA VAL A 941 -24.65 -2.08 26.28
C VAL A 941 -26.04 -2.56 25.95
N GLU A 942 -26.19 -3.14 24.76
CA GLU A 942 -27.43 -3.72 24.32
C GLU A 942 -27.33 -5.26 24.25
N GLU A 943 -28.46 -5.94 24.43
CA GLU A 943 -28.59 -7.40 24.44
C GLU A 943 -29.45 -7.87 23.29
N GLY A 944 -29.06 -8.98 22.65
CA GLY A 944 -29.85 -9.49 21.56
C GLY A 944 -29.63 -10.98 21.28
N SER A 945 -30.64 -11.61 20.63
CA SER A 945 -30.54 -12.98 20.12
C SER A 945 -29.73 -13.07 18.81
N ASN A 946 -29.33 -11.95 18.27
CA ASN A 946 -28.45 -11.78 17.10
C ASN A 946 -27.81 -10.38 17.14
N TRP A 947 -26.76 -10.17 16.35
CA TRP A 947 -26.04 -8.91 16.36
C TRP A 947 -26.88 -7.70 15.90
N TYR A 948 -27.96 -7.92 15.12
CA TYR A 948 -28.87 -6.83 14.72
C TYR A 948 -29.70 -6.31 15.90
N GLU A 949 -30.14 -7.20 16.79
CA GLU A 949 -30.93 -6.85 17.99
C GLU A 949 -30.04 -6.28 19.10
N ALA A 950 -28.80 -6.71 19.18
CA ALA A 950 -27.83 -6.25 20.15
C ALA A 950 -27.16 -4.90 19.78
N HIS A 951 -27.55 -4.22 18.67
CA HIS A 951 -26.89 -2.99 18.21
C HIS A 951 -27.87 -1.88 17.83
#